data_ff6d0a093ab5d7d9697d238ba851648d
#
_entry.id   ff6d0a093ab5d7d9697d238ba851648d
#
_cell.length_a   1.000
_cell.length_b   1.000
_cell.length_c   1.000
_cell.angle_alpha   90.00
_cell.angle_beta   90.00
_cell.angle_gamma   90.00
#
_symmetry.space_group_name_H-M   'P 1'
#
loop_
_entity.id
_entity.type
_entity.pdbx_description
1 polymer ?
#
loop_
_entity_poly.entity_id
_entity_poly.type
_entity_poly.pdbx_seq_one_letter_code
_entity_poly.pdbx_strand_id
1 'polypeptide(L)'
;MARKLNKKTSPTTPADRQDTAEHILLHHVRVNNLKDIDLEIPRGQLVVVTGVSGSGKSSLAFDTLYAEGQRRYVESLSSYARQFVGRMAKPEADWIRGLPPAIAIEQRVVSRNPRSTVATSTEIYEYLRLLYARVGHTISPTTGEEVRKHTVKDVLTYIKSLPIGSRVYLIVPLHIPEGRSLAAHLEIQLQQGYSRLWTEGGIVAIEDALLWKDDRAEGLYLLIDRLALSEELEAVDRLGESVETAFFEGRGICSLAIEEMKDGARLPVRLQEFSNIFEADGRVFQEPSPEMFSFNNPIGACPECEGFGKVVGIDHRLVIPDPTLSVYDDAVACWRGVVSSEWKQFFIRYAEKLHFPIHRPYEELTEEQKTQLWEGVPSKEYGPIGITPYFDYLRSQLHKIQNRVRIAHFTGKTVCPSCRGGRLKPDALCVQVGGKNISEVVSMTLWEARDFFDNLQLPEGDAFIAKRLLHEIRSRLTFLDEVGLGYLTLDRLSSTLSGGESQRVTLATQLGSSLVGSLYVLDEPSIGLHQRDTERLIRVVHRLRDLGNTVVVVEHDEEMMRAADYIIDIGPDAGRYGGEVVYAGPASEITKETPGYTAAYLTGRETIPLPSVRRPWNSYIEIEGATMHNLKDLTVRFPLHTLTVVSGVSGSGKSTLMRELFYEGVSRLLNKEPMDNLELRGISGDLSAISQIEYVDQNNIGRSSRSNPVTYVGAFDTIRELYAGLPLSKQMGFKPYYFSFNKEGGRCETCQGAGVITIEMQFMADITLPCEACRGLRFRKELLEAEYCGVNISQLLDMSVDEAVEFFEANSASSKLTSKIIDQLRPLQRVGLGYIKLGQSGSTLSGGENQRVKLAYYLGKGKKLSTLFIFDEPTTGLHFHDIRTLLDALQALIDQGHSVIVVEHNLEVIQAADWVIDMGPEGGKAGGYIVAEGTPEEVASCAESATGMYLKELLKQKVKQHTRKK
;
A
#
# COMPACT_ATOMS: atom_id res chain seq x y z
N MET A 1 34.96 44.34 -35.59
CA MET A 1 33.80 45.11 -35.09
C MET A 1 32.97 44.21 -34.20
N ALA A 2 33.17 44.29 -32.89
CA ALA A 2 32.45 43.46 -31.90
C ALA A 2 31.24 44.27 -31.37
N ARG A 3 30.04 43.74 -31.63
CA ARG A 3 28.81 44.28 -31.05
C ARG A 3 28.67 43.82 -29.59
N LYS A 4 28.83 44.73 -28.64
CA LYS A 4 28.51 44.54 -27.22
C LYS A 4 27.00 44.35 -27.10
N LEU A 5 26.55 43.17 -26.70
CA LEU A 5 25.19 42.94 -26.19
C LEU A 5 25.09 43.52 -24.75
N ASN A 6 24.45 44.68 -24.63
CA ASN A 6 24.02 45.21 -23.33
C ASN A 6 22.90 44.31 -22.76
N LYS A 7 23.25 43.49 -21.79
CA LYS A 7 22.26 42.93 -20.87
C LYS A 7 21.82 44.04 -19.90
N LYS A 8 20.69 44.67 -20.13
CA LYS A 8 19.96 45.43 -19.11
C LYS A 8 19.37 44.44 -18.12
N THR A 9 20.08 44.14 -17.04
CA THR A 9 19.48 43.65 -15.80
C THR A 9 18.82 44.89 -15.16
N SER A 10 17.51 44.95 -15.18
CA SER A 10 16.74 45.93 -14.40
C SER A 10 17.08 45.75 -12.92
N PRO A 11 17.47 46.78 -12.17
CA PRO A 11 17.64 46.64 -10.74
C PRO A 11 16.26 46.42 -10.10
N THR A 12 16.07 45.28 -9.42
CA THR A 12 14.92 45.09 -8.56
C THR A 12 14.85 46.18 -7.51
N THR A 13 13.77 46.94 -7.50
CA THR A 13 13.51 47.99 -6.48
C THR A 13 13.31 47.34 -5.10
N PRO A 14 13.56 48.07 -3.98
CA PRO A 14 13.29 47.52 -2.64
C PRO A 14 11.85 47.04 -2.44
N ALA A 15 10.87 47.66 -3.11
CA ALA A 15 9.47 47.23 -3.12
C ALA A 15 9.30 45.84 -3.79
N ASP A 16 9.94 45.60 -4.96
CA ASP A 16 9.93 44.28 -5.62
C ASP A 16 10.51 43.15 -4.75
N ARG A 17 11.40 43.45 -3.81
CA ARG A 17 11.96 42.45 -2.89
C ARG A 17 11.05 42.15 -1.70
N GLN A 18 10.26 43.10 -1.22
CA GLN A 18 9.26 42.87 -0.18
C GLN A 18 8.08 42.04 -0.70
N ASP A 19 7.56 42.35 -1.90
CA ASP A 19 6.45 41.58 -2.53
C ASP A 19 6.81 40.12 -2.78
N THR A 20 8.05 39.83 -3.20
CA THR A 20 8.51 38.45 -3.43
C THR A 20 8.83 37.66 -2.15
N ALA A 21 8.94 38.34 -1.00
CA ALA A 21 9.10 37.68 0.30
C ALA A 21 7.76 37.15 0.85
N GLU A 22 6.66 37.84 0.54
CA GLU A 22 5.33 37.56 1.06
C GLU A 22 4.42 36.82 0.06
N HIS A 23 4.70 36.89 -1.26
CA HIS A 23 3.88 36.34 -2.31
C HIS A 23 4.69 35.54 -3.35
N ILE A 24 4.06 34.55 -3.94
CA ILE A 24 4.48 33.90 -5.20
C ILE A 24 3.75 34.63 -6.31
N LEU A 25 4.50 35.20 -7.26
CA LEU A 25 3.97 35.99 -8.35
C LEU A 25 4.09 35.23 -9.67
N LEU A 26 2.98 35.03 -10.35
CA LEU A 26 2.88 34.43 -11.69
C LEU A 26 2.45 35.49 -12.69
N HIS A 27 3.07 35.52 -13.88
CA HIS A 27 2.76 36.49 -14.92
C HIS A 27 2.67 35.82 -16.28
N HIS A 28 1.55 36.05 -16.95
CA HIS A 28 1.21 35.50 -18.28
C HIS A 28 1.40 33.99 -18.36
N VAL A 29 0.75 33.20 -17.48
CA VAL A 29 0.81 31.73 -17.49
C VAL A 29 -0.17 31.17 -18.51
N ARG A 30 0.36 30.33 -19.45
CA ARG A 30 -0.37 29.75 -20.59
C ARG A 30 -0.21 28.23 -20.68
N VAL A 31 0.03 27.58 -19.57
CA VAL A 31 0.25 26.12 -19.53
C VAL A 31 -1.07 25.41 -19.80
N ASN A 32 -1.07 24.48 -20.75
CA ASN A 32 -2.22 23.67 -21.19
C ASN A 32 -3.43 24.56 -21.57
N ASN A 33 -4.50 24.53 -20.76
CA ASN A 33 -5.73 25.28 -21.00
C ASN A 33 -5.79 26.64 -20.27
N LEU A 34 -4.74 27.03 -19.52
CA LEU A 34 -4.71 28.30 -18.83
C LEU A 34 -4.63 29.47 -19.82
N LYS A 35 -5.47 30.49 -19.62
CA LYS A 35 -5.67 31.61 -20.54
C LYS A 35 -4.96 32.86 -20.07
N ASP A 36 -3.62 32.87 -20.19
CA ASP A 36 -2.80 34.07 -19.95
C ASP A 36 -3.05 34.69 -18.57
N ILE A 37 -2.98 33.86 -17.52
CA ILE A 37 -3.37 34.27 -16.16
C ILE A 37 -2.23 34.97 -15.43
N ASP A 38 -2.59 36.04 -14.69
CA ASP A 38 -1.77 36.68 -13.68
C ASP A 38 -2.30 36.35 -12.30
N LEU A 39 -1.42 35.99 -11.37
CA LEU A 39 -1.84 35.51 -10.06
C LEU A 39 -0.80 35.81 -8.97
N GLU A 40 -1.28 36.26 -7.80
CA GLU A 40 -0.52 36.45 -6.60
C GLU A 40 -0.96 35.43 -5.54
N ILE A 41 -0.04 34.60 -5.08
CA ILE A 41 -0.33 33.54 -4.11
C ILE A 41 0.40 33.90 -2.80
N PRO A 42 -0.30 34.08 -1.68
CA PRO A 42 0.33 34.40 -0.41
C PRO A 42 1.17 33.24 0.11
N ARG A 43 2.35 33.56 0.67
CA ARG A 43 3.24 32.57 1.28
C ARG A 43 2.87 32.33 2.75
N GLY A 44 3.21 31.12 3.25
CA GLY A 44 2.93 30.75 4.64
C GLY A 44 1.45 30.55 4.95
N GLN A 45 0.63 30.31 3.93
CA GLN A 45 -0.82 30.11 4.05
C GLN A 45 -1.24 28.78 3.44
N LEU A 46 -2.44 28.32 3.84
CA LEU A 46 -3.16 27.23 3.19
C LEU A 46 -3.97 27.80 2.02
N VAL A 47 -3.53 27.50 0.81
CA VAL A 47 -4.16 27.94 -0.44
C VAL A 47 -4.88 26.75 -1.09
N VAL A 48 -6.18 26.86 -1.27
CA VAL A 48 -6.95 25.83 -1.97
C VAL A 48 -7.21 26.27 -3.41
N VAL A 49 -6.77 25.44 -4.37
CA VAL A 49 -7.06 25.59 -5.80
C VAL A 49 -8.26 24.72 -6.16
N THR A 50 -9.36 25.32 -6.53
CA THR A 50 -10.63 24.64 -6.81
C THR A 50 -11.21 25.03 -8.18
N GLY A 51 -12.36 24.47 -8.53
CA GLY A 51 -13.08 24.70 -9.80
C GLY A 51 -13.57 23.40 -10.41
N VAL A 52 -14.36 23.46 -11.47
CA VAL A 52 -14.92 22.27 -12.13
C VAL A 52 -13.83 21.32 -12.67
N SER A 53 -14.19 20.06 -12.90
CA SER A 53 -13.27 19.07 -13.48
C SER A 53 -12.80 19.52 -14.85
N GLY A 54 -11.48 19.47 -15.14
CA GLY A 54 -10.91 19.94 -16.41
C GLY A 54 -10.77 21.46 -16.56
N SER A 55 -10.99 22.27 -15.52
CA SER A 55 -10.84 23.74 -15.59
C SER A 55 -9.41 24.24 -15.67
N GLY A 56 -8.40 23.44 -15.29
CA GLY A 56 -6.98 23.83 -15.31
C GLY A 56 -6.28 23.88 -13.96
N LYS A 57 -6.91 23.34 -12.89
CA LYS A 57 -6.34 23.30 -11.54
C LYS A 57 -4.97 22.63 -11.47
N SER A 58 -4.86 21.43 -12.02
CA SER A 58 -3.61 20.66 -12.04
C SER A 58 -2.56 21.35 -12.92
N SER A 59 -2.99 22.04 -13.99
CA SER A 59 -2.11 22.85 -14.85
C SER A 59 -1.47 24.01 -14.05
N LEU A 60 -2.21 24.65 -13.14
CA LEU A 60 -1.66 25.68 -12.27
C LEU A 60 -0.77 25.07 -11.18
N ALA A 61 -1.26 24.08 -10.43
CA ALA A 61 -0.60 23.56 -9.23
C ALA A 61 0.63 22.71 -9.58
N PHE A 62 0.49 21.74 -10.50
CA PHE A 62 1.54 20.78 -10.83
C PHE A 62 2.35 21.18 -12.05
N ASP A 63 1.72 21.48 -13.19
CA ASP A 63 2.44 21.77 -14.43
C ASP A 63 3.07 23.18 -14.42
N THR A 64 2.68 24.07 -13.49
CA THR A 64 3.23 25.43 -13.36
C THR A 64 4.04 25.57 -12.09
N LEU A 65 3.42 25.58 -10.91
CA LEU A 65 4.10 25.86 -9.63
C LEU A 65 5.13 24.79 -9.27
N TYR A 66 4.70 23.53 -9.22
CA TYR A 66 5.59 22.44 -8.87
C TYR A 66 6.67 22.22 -9.93
N ALA A 67 6.32 22.20 -11.21
CA ALA A 67 7.26 21.99 -12.30
C ALA A 67 8.37 23.07 -12.32
N GLU A 68 8.04 24.36 -12.11
CA GLU A 68 9.02 25.42 -12.04
C GLU A 68 9.88 25.35 -10.75
N GLY A 69 9.28 25.00 -9.61
CA GLY A 69 10.01 24.79 -8.36
C GLY A 69 11.04 23.66 -8.48
N GLN A 70 10.64 22.53 -9.07
CA GLN A 70 11.51 21.41 -9.34
C GLN A 70 12.62 21.76 -10.35
N ARG A 71 12.26 22.44 -11.44
CA ARG A 71 13.23 22.92 -12.44
C ARG A 71 14.32 23.76 -11.81
N ARG A 72 13.97 24.71 -10.95
CA ARG A 72 14.94 25.56 -10.22
C ARG A 72 15.82 24.77 -9.27
N TYR A 73 15.23 23.80 -8.57
CA TYR A 73 15.97 22.92 -7.69
C TYR A 73 17.01 22.12 -8.48
N VAL A 74 16.62 21.50 -9.60
CA VAL A 74 17.52 20.75 -10.49
C VAL A 74 18.61 21.66 -11.07
N GLU A 75 18.29 22.90 -11.44
CA GLU A 75 19.29 23.87 -11.91
C GLU A 75 20.33 24.26 -10.85
N SER A 76 19.97 24.17 -9.57
CA SER A 76 20.89 24.43 -8.45
C SER A 76 21.88 23.29 -8.20
N LEU A 77 21.60 22.08 -8.72
CA LEU A 77 22.46 20.91 -8.57
C LEU A 77 23.75 21.03 -9.38
N SER A 78 24.77 20.22 -9.03
CA SER A 78 26.03 20.15 -9.78
C SER A 78 25.80 19.75 -11.24
N SER A 79 26.74 20.15 -12.13
CA SER A 79 26.67 19.78 -13.56
C SER A 79 26.65 18.28 -13.79
N TYR A 80 27.29 17.51 -12.92
CA TYR A 80 27.27 16.04 -12.95
C TYR A 80 25.87 15.50 -12.62
N ALA A 81 25.24 15.93 -11.53
CA ALA A 81 23.88 15.51 -11.15
C ALA A 81 22.85 15.87 -12.23
N ARG A 82 22.98 17.05 -12.86
CA ARG A 82 22.10 17.48 -13.97
C ARG A 82 22.14 16.57 -15.22
N GLN A 83 23.25 15.89 -15.48
CA GLN A 83 23.36 14.95 -16.61
C GLN A 83 22.44 13.72 -16.41
N PHE A 84 22.20 13.32 -15.18
CA PHE A 84 21.32 12.18 -14.86
C PHE A 84 19.84 12.55 -14.80
N VAL A 85 19.54 13.78 -14.43
CA VAL A 85 18.14 14.25 -14.26
C VAL A 85 17.52 14.76 -15.56
N GLY A 86 18.35 15.08 -16.57
CA GLY A 86 17.88 15.64 -17.84
C GLY A 86 17.47 17.11 -17.73
N ARG A 87 17.04 17.70 -18.86
CA ARG A 87 16.52 19.08 -18.90
C ARG A 87 15.01 19.05 -18.70
N MET A 88 14.53 19.66 -17.63
CA MET A 88 13.11 19.88 -17.43
C MET A 88 12.63 21.05 -18.30
N ALA A 89 11.47 20.90 -18.93
CA ALA A 89 10.86 21.98 -19.71
C ALA A 89 10.45 23.13 -18.78
N LYS A 90 10.68 24.36 -19.23
CA LYS A 90 10.18 25.53 -18.52
C LYS A 90 8.66 25.64 -18.77
N PRO A 91 7.84 25.85 -17.72
CA PRO A 91 6.42 26.13 -17.91
C PRO A 91 6.23 27.37 -18.81
N GLU A 92 5.17 27.35 -19.61
CA GLU A 92 4.84 28.44 -20.52
C GLU A 92 4.30 29.65 -19.75
N ALA A 93 5.22 30.48 -19.27
CA ALA A 93 4.97 31.69 -18.51
C ALA A 93 6.05 32.71 -18.81
N ASP A 94 5.71 34.00 -18.77
CA ASP A 94 6.70 35.07 -18.95
C ASP A 94 7.71 35.04 -17.81
N TRP A 95 7.23 35.06 -16.57
CA TRP A 95 8.08 34.84 -15.37
C TRP A 95 7.26 34.36 -14.17
N ILE A 96 7.93 33.67 -13.27
CA ILE A 96 7.43 33.24 -11.96
C ILE A 96 8.45 33.70 -10.92
N ARG A 97 8.04 34.42 -9.85
CA ARG A 97 8.91 34.95 -8.80
C ARG A 97 8.43 34.53 -7.43
N GLY A 98 9.31 34.63 -6.42
CA GLY A 98 8.98 34.30 -5.03
C GLY A 98 8.74 32.82 -4.75
N LEU A 99 8.96 31.91 -5.71
CA LEU A 99 8.69 30.48 -5.56
C LEU A 99 9.75 29.79 -4.69
N PRO A 100 9.38 29.19 -3.54
CA PRO A 100 10.29 28.39 -2.71
C PRO A 100 10.53 27.01 -3.31
N PRO A 101 11.44 26.18 -2.72
CA PRO A 101 11.57 24.77 -3.09
C PRO A 101 10.22 24.06 -3.00
N ALA A 102 9.84 23.33 -4.04
CA ALA A 102 8.52 22.72 -4.15
C ALA A 102 8.58 21.20 -3.96
N ILE A 103 7.62 20.67 -3.21
CA ILE A 103 7.42 19.25 -2.94
C ILE A 103 5.99 18.91 -3.36
N ALA A 104 5.81 17.92 -4.25
CA ALA A 104 4.50 17.42 -4.61
C ALA A 104 4.17 16.13 -3.88
N ILE A 105 2.92 15.98 -3.48
CA ILE A 105 2.35 14.76 -2.90
C ILE A 105 1.16 14.35 -3.76
N GLU A 106 1.45 13.48 -4.74
CA GLU A 106 0.48 12.96 -5.69
C GLU A 106 -0.15 11.64 -5.21
N GLN A 107 -1.27 11.25 -5.80
CA GLN A 107 -1.98 10.00 -5.49
C GLN A 107 -1.32 8.73 -6.06
N ARG A 108 -0.25 8.85 -6.83
CA ARG A 108 0.37 7.69 -7.46
C ARG A 108 1.10 6.84 -6.45
N VAL A 109 0.89 5.52 -6.49
CA VAL A 109 1.67 4.57 -5.69
C VAL A 109 3.13 4.66 -6.12
N VAL A 110 3.97 5.23 -5.27
CA VAL A 110 5.37 5.59 -5.56
C VAL A 110 6.25 4.36 -5.71
N SER A 111 5.88 3.22 -5.14
CA SER A 111 6.76 2.05 -5.11
C SER A 111 6.17 0.83 -5.81
N ARG A 112 6.80 0.42 -6.93
CA ARG A 112 6.59 -0.89 -7.56
C ARG A 112 7.42 -2.00 -6.90
N ASN A 113 8.22 -1.67 -5.89
CA ASN A 113 9.06 -2.63 -5.20
C ASN A 113 8.19 -3.58 -4.36
N PRO A 114 8.16 -4.89 -4.65
CA PRO A 114 7.31 -5.85 -3.93
C PRO A 114 7.75 -6.10 -2.47
N ARG A 115 8.89 -5.56 -2.06
CA ARG A 115 9.38 -5.63 -0.67
C ARG A 115 9.04 -4.40 0.16
N SER A 116 8.62 -3.29 -0.47
CA SER A 116 8.29 -2.04 0.24
C SER A 116 7.04 -2.21 1.11
N THR A 117 7.11 -1.76 2.35
CA THR A 117 6.02 -1.80 3.34
C THR A 117 5.75 -0.41 3.91
N VAL A 118 4.64 -0.25 4.63
CA VAL A 118 4.35 0.99 5.36
C VAL A 118 5.53 1.37 6.26
N ALA A 119 6.08 0.42 7.02
CA ALA A 119 7.22 0.67 7.91
C ALA A 119 8.48 1.16 7.17
N THR A 120 8.77 0.62 5.96
CA THR A 120 9.93 1.09 5.17
C THR A 120 9.68 2.42 4.49
N SER A 121 8.46 2.68 4.03
CA SER A 121 8.09 3.94 3.39
C SER A 121 8.04 5.11 4.35
N THR A 122 7.81 4.85 5.64
CA THR A 122 7.78 5.84 6.72
C THR A 122 9.09 5.96 7.50
N GLU A 123 10.12 5.23 7.07
CA GLU A 123 11.42 5.10 7.75
C GLU A 123 11.35 4.49 9.16
N ILE A 124 10.16 4.15 9.68
CA ILE A 124 10.00 3.53 11.01
C ILE A 124 10.84 2.26 11.09
N TYR A 125 10.89 1.47 10.01
CA TYR A 125 11.66 0.22 9.97
C TYR A 125 13.15 0.43 10.23
N GLU A 126 13.74 1.53 9.73
CA GLU A 126 15.15 1.85 9.96
C GLU A 126 15.44 2.14 11.44
N TYR A 127 14.53 2.87 12.11
CA TYR A 127 14.64 3.10 13.57
C TYR A 127 14.41 1.82 14.35
N LEU A 128 13.47 0.95 13.94
CA LEU A 128 13.28 -0.36 14.58
C LEU A 128 14.55 -1.23 14.48
N ARG A 129 15.17 -1.32 13.32
CA ARG A 129 16.44 -2.05 13.12
C ARG A 129 17.52 -1.58 14.08
N LEU A 130 17.67 -0.25 14.20
CA LEU A 130 18.64 0.34 15.12
C LEU A 130 18.28 0.06 16.60
N LEU A 131 17.01 0.13 16.95
CA LEU A 131 16.52 -0.16 18.30
C LEU A 131 16.84 -1.61 18.69
N TYR A 132 16.43 -2.57 17.86
CA TYR A 132 16.68 -3.99 18.11
C TYR A 132 18.17 -4.36 18.14
N ALA A 133 18.99 -3.69 17.33
CA ALA A 133 20.45 -3.91 17.34
C ALA A 133 21.15 -3.31 18.56
N ARG A 134 20.56 -2.29 19.22
CA ARG A 134 21.21 -1.59 20.34
C ARG A 134 20.73 -2.02 21.71
N VAL A 135 19.45 -2.32 21.84
CA VAL A 135 18.80 -2.64 23.13
C VAL A 135 17.99 -3.94 23.06
N GLY A 136 18.12 -4.72 22.00
CA GLY A 136 17.45 -6.00 21.86
C GLY A 136 18.17 -7.11 22.63
N HIS A 137 17.41 -7.91 23.35
CA HIS A 137 17.88 -9.08 24.08
C HIS A 137 17.57 -10.35 23.28
N THR A 138 18.59 -11.17 23.04
CA THR A 138 18.40 -12.46 22.35
C THR A 138 17.88 -13.47 23.34
N ILE A 139 16.74 -14.09 23.04
CA ILE A 139 16.09 -15.10 23.88
C ILE A 139 16.20 -16.46 23.18
N SER A 140 16.67 -17.48 23.89
CA SER A 140 16.70 -18.84 23.36
C SER A 140 15.29 -19.35 23.10
N PRO A 141 15.00 -19.86 21.90
CA PRO A 141 13.68 -20.43 21.58
C PRO A 141 13.40 -21.76 22.29
N THR A 142 14.42 -22.40 22.89
CA THR A 142 14.31 -23.69 23.56
C THR A 142 13.99 -23.52 25.04
N THR A 143 14.79 -22.74 25.77
CA THR A 143 14.65 -22.54 27.24
C THR A 143 13.88 -21.27 27.60
N GLY A 144 13.81 -20.29 26.69
CA GLY A 144 13.28 -18.96 27.00
C GLY A 144 14.23 -18.09 27.83
N GLU A 145 15.45 -18.52 28.05
CA GLU A 145 16.47 -17.76 28.77
C GLU A 145 17.18 -16.77 27.84
N GLU A 146 17.67 -15.68 28.42
CA GLU A 146 18.43 -14.68 27.69
C GLU A 146 19.85 -15.18 27.38
N VAL A 147 20.20 -15.12 26.08
CA VAL A 147 21.56 -15.44 25.62
C VAL A 147 22.48 -14.29 25.98
N ARG A 148 23.49 -14.57 26.81
CA ARG A 148 24.44 -13.56 27.28
C ARG A 148 25.86 -13.99 27.01
N LYS A 149 26.73 -13.04 26.73
CA LYS A 149 28.18 -13.17 26.82
C LYS A 149 28.62 -12.79 28.21
N HIS A 150 29.36 -13.64 28.84
CA HIS A 150 30.02 -13.25 30.06
C HIS A 150 31.28 -12.45 29.74
N THR A 151 31.40 -11.30 30.38
CA THR A 151 32.61 -10.47 30.32
C THR A 151 33.56 -10.80 31.48
N VAL A 152 34.81 -10.36 31.36
CA VAL A 152 35.77 -10.42 32.47
C VAL A 152 35.20 -9.81 33.75
N LYS A 153 34.48 -8.68 33.60
CA LYS A 153 33.81 -7.99 34.69
C LYS A 153 32.76 -8.87 35.39
N ASP A 154 32.02 -9.66 34.65
CA ASP A 154 30.97 -10.54 35.20
C ASP A 154 31.60 -11.64 36.03
N VAL A 155 32.68 -12.26 35.52
CA VAL A 155 33.45 -13.26 36.27
C VAL A 155 34.02 -12.67 37.55
N LEU A 156 34.65 -11.49 37.50
CA LEU A 156 35.20 -10.82 38.67
C LEU A 156 34.11 -10.41 39.67
N THR A 157 32.94 -9.92 39.16
CA THR A 157 31.82 -9.56 40.04
C THR A 157 31.26 -10.79 40.75
N TYR A 158 31.17 -11.91 40.05
CA TYR A 158 30.76 -13.18 40.66
C TYR A 158 31.75 -13.64 41.71
N ILE A 159 33.07 -13.59 41.43
CA ILE A 159 34.12 -13.93 42.42
C ILE A 159 34.01 -13.04 43.67
N LYS A 160 33.77 -11.72 43.51
CA LYS A 160 33.57 -10.78 44.63
C LYS A 160 32.32 -11.06 45.46
N SER A 161 31.33 -11.77 44.92
CA SER A 161 30.11 -12.15 45.63
C SER A 161 30.26 -13.41 46.50
N LEU A 162 31.37 -14.17 46.37
CA LEU A 162 31.61 -15.38 47.10
C LEU A 162 32.02 -15.08 48.57
N PRO A 163 31.76 -16.00 49.51
CA PRO A 163 32.18 -15.84 50.93
C PRO A 163 33.68 -15.66 51.07
N ILE A 164 34.08 -14.77 51.99
CA ILE A 164 35.49 -14.59 52.34
C ILE A 164 36.07 -15.92 52.91
N GLY A 165 37.27 -16.26 52.47
CA GLY A 165 37.90 -17.54 52.81
C GLY A 165 37.68 -18.64 51.76
N SER A 166 36.80 -18.43 50.74
CA SER A 166 36.65 -19.36 49.63
C SER A 166 37.93 -19.43 48.81
N ARG A 167 38.24 -20.61 48.29
CA ARG A 167 39.31 -20.80 47.30
C ARG A 167 38.70 -20.95 45.91
N VAL A 168 39.19 -20.15 45.01
CA VAL A 168 38.73 -20.12 43.62
C VAL A 168 39.88 -20.55 42.72
N TYR A 169 39.61 -21.52 41.86
CA TYR A 169 40.53 -21.99 40.83
C TYR A 169 39.94 -21.62 39.49
N LEU A 170 40.64 -20.82 38.70
CA LEU A 170 40.30 -20.47 37.34
C LEU A 170 40.82 -21.55 36.41
N ILE A 171 39.92 -22.29 35.80
CA ILE A 171 40.22 -23.47 35.01
C ILE A 171 39.54 -23.39 33.64
N VAL A 172 40.13 -24.05 32.63
CA VAL A 172 39.56 -24.15 31.28
C VAL A 172 39.57 -25.60 30.81
N PRO A 173 38.55 -26.03 30.06
CA PRO A 173 38.52 -27.37 29.47
C PRO A 173 39.75 -27.62 28.60
N LEU A 174 40.37 -28.78 28.73
CA LEU A 174 41.55 -29.14 27.94
C LEU A 174 41.10 -29.63 26.55
N HIS A 175 41.33 -28.81 25.52
CA HIS A 175 40.99 -29.14 24.16
C HIS A 175 42.17 -29.75 23.40
N ILE A 176 42.14 -31.07 23.13
CA ILE A 176 43.14 -31.76 22.34
C ILE A 176 42.73 -31.73 20.84
N PRO A 177 43.55 -31.17 19.95
CA PRO A 177 43.30 -31.22 18.50
C PRO A 177 43.26 -32.67 17.98
N GLU A 178 42.41 -32.92 17.00
CA GLU A 178 42.33 -34.25 16.35
C GLU A 178 43.71 -34.73 15.86
N GLY A 179 44.03 -35.98 16.17
CA GLY A 179 45.31 -36.62 15.80
C GLY A 179 46.49 -36.33 16.74
N ARG A 180 46.27 -35.61 17.82
CA ARG A 180 47.32 -35.37 18.84
C ARG A 180 47.03 -36.19 20.08
N SER A 181 48.05 -36.86 20.67
CA SER A 181 47.93 -37.53 21.97
C SER A 181 47.88 -36.53 23.12
N LEU A 182 47.29 -36.95 24.28
CA LEU A 182 47.25 -36.16 25.49
C LEU A 182 48.67 -35.76 25.94
N ALA A 183 49.62 -36.70 25.98
CA ALA A 183 51.00 -36.43 26.35
C ALA A 183 51.67 -35.35 25.47
N ALA A 184 51.57 -35.46 24.14
CA ALA A 184 52.12 -34.46 23.22
C ALA A 184 51.46 -33.08 23.39
N HIS A 185 50.16 -33.02 23.75
CA HIS A 185 49.47 -31.77 24.04
C HIS A 185 49.91 -31.15 25.35
N LEU A 186 50.08 -31.95 26.41
CA LEU A 186 50.54 -31.51 27.73
C LEU A 186 51.97 -30.99 27.69
N GLU A 187 52.87 -31.59 26.85
CA GLU A 187 54.24 -31.08 26.63
C GLU A 187 54.21 -29.66 26.06
N ILE A 188 53.29 -29.37 25.12
CA ILE A 188 53.13 -28.04 24.57
C ILE A 188 52.61 -27.06 25.62
N GLN A 189 51.65 -27.47 26.44
CA GLN A 189 51.13 -26.65 27.53
C GLN A 189 52.21 -26.31 28.56
N LEU A 190 53.09 -27.28 28.86
CA LEU A 190 54.24 -27.05 29.72
C LEU A 190 55.24 -26.05 29.11
N GLN A 191 55.50 -26.12 27.82
CA GLN A 191 56.38 -25.15 27.11
C GLN A 191 55.75 -23.75 27.09
N GLN A 192 54.40 -23.62 27.10
CA GLN A 192 53.69 -22.35 27.15
C GLN A 192 53.69 -21.75 28.58
N GLY A 193 54.17 -22.50 29.61
CA GLY A 193 54.32 -22.02 30.97
C GLY A 193 53.24 -22.52 31.94
N TYR A 194 52.31 -23.35 31.46
CA TYR A 194 51.31 -23.97 32.33
C TYR A 194 51.94 -25.19 33.03
N SER A 195 51.72 -25.34 34.33
CA SER A 195 52.36 -26.40 35.11
C SER A 195 51.37 -27.35 35.79
N ARG A 196 50.07 -27.04 35.76
CA ARG A 196 49.07 -27.78 36.56
C ARG A 196 47.77 -28.00 35.83
N LEU A 197 47.17 -29.17 36.07
CA LEU A 197 45.80 -29.51 35.69
C LEU A 197 44.91 -29.52 36.92
N TRP A 198 43.66 -29.26 36.74
CA TRP A 198 42.59 -29.50 37.71
C TRP A 198 41.76 -30.71 37.25
N THR A 199 41.48 -31.63 38.21
CA THR A 199 40.65 -32.83 38.02
C THR A 199 39.68 -32.95 39.20
N GLU A 200 38.64 -33.79 39.07
CA GLU A 200 37.72 -34.05 40.20
C GLU A 200 38.47 -34.53 41.49
N GLY A 201 39.64 -35.15 41.34
CA GLY A 201 40.50 -35.55 42.42
C GLY A 201 41.38 -34.43 42.98
N GLY A 202 41.40 -33.24 42.42
CA GLY A 202 42.22 -32.10 42.85
C GLY A 202 43.24 -31.65 41.77
N ILE A 203 44.23 -30.86 42.23
CA ILE A 203 45.28 -30.31 41.37
C ILE A 203 46.37 -31.30 41.15
N VAL A 204 46.76 -31.58 39.90
CA VAL A 204 47.85 -32.48 39.50
C VAL A 204 48.88 -31.68 38.70
N ALA A 205 50.19 -31.99 38.89
CA ALA A 205 51.23 -31.41 38.05
C ALA A 205 51.17 -32.00 36.63
N ILE A 206 51.40 -31.20 35.59
CA ILE A 206 51.44 -31.70 34.24
C ILE A 206 52.54 -32.78 34.06
N GLU A 207 53.63 -32.62 34.68
CA GLU A 207 54.75 -33.61 34.73
C GLU A 207 54.27 -34.97 35.21
N ASP A 208 53.38 -35.03 36.22
CA ASP A 208 52.82 -36.28 36.74
C ASP A 208 51.76 -36.84 35.79
N ALA A 209 51.00 -35.96 35.14
CA ALA A 209 49.99 -36.34 34.16
C ALA A 209 50.59 -36.89 32.85
N LEU A 210 51.79 -36.52 32.46
CA LEU A 210 52.54 -37.11 31.35
C LEU A 210 52.86 -38.61 31.56
N LEU A 211 52.81 -39.11 32.80
CA LEU A 211 53.00 -40.53 33.16
C LEU A 211 51.70 -41.35 33.02
N TRP A 212 50.56 -40.76 32.78
CA TRP A 212 49.27 -41.44 32.63
C TRP A 212 49.21 -42.27 31.34
N LYS A 213 48.63 -43.45 31.48
CA LYS A 213 48.44 -44.37 30.33
C LYS A 213 47.09 -44.14 29.60
N ASP A 214 46.23 -43.30 30.15
CA ASP A 214 44.94 -43.00 29.60
C ASP A 214 45.07 -41.73 28.74
N ASP A 215 44.59 -41.81 27.50
CA ASP A 215 44.70 -40.70 26.52
C ASP A 215 43.36 -39.89 26.45
N ARG A 216 42.51 -40.01 27.49
CA ARG A 216 41.23 -39.31 27.56
C ARG A 216 41.39 -37.94 28.20
N ALA A 217 40.83 -36.92 27.52
CA ALA A 217 40.81 -35.54 28.01
C ALA A 217 39.52 -35.18 28.78
N GLU A 218 38.52 -36.06 28.82
CA GLU A 218 37.26 -35.79 29.53
C GLU A 218 37.48 -35.60 31.03
N GLY A 219 36.99 -34.48 31.58
CA GLY A 219 37.15 -34.14 33.00
C GLY A 219 38.51 -33.54 33.35
N LEU A 220 39.38 -33.27 32.36
CA LEU A 220 40.67 -32.56 32.59
C LEU A 220 40.51 -31.09 32.23
N TYR A 221 40.93 -30.25 33.15
CA TYR A 221 40.97 -28.80 32.99
C TYR A 221 42.39 -28.27 33.16
N LEU A 222 42.78 -27.31 32.34
CA LEU A 222 44.02 -26.58 32.54
C LEU A 222 43.81 -25.53 33.63
N LEU A 223 44.66 -25.51 34.66
CA LEU A 223 44.63 -24.53 35.73
C LEU A 223 45.36 -23.25 35.26
N ILE A 224 44.62 -22.17 35.10
CA ILE A 224 45.16 -20.87 34.67
C ILE A 224 45.65 -20.07 35.87
N ASP A 225 44.81 -19.92 36.92
CA ASP A 225 45.17 -19.18 38.14
C ASP A 225 44.38 -19.70 39.35
N ARG A 226 44.78 -19.26 40.53
CA ARG A 226 44.15 -19.60 41.80
C ARG A 226 44.16 -18.43 42.76
N LEU A 227 43.08 -18.24 43.49
CA LEU A 227 42.96 -17.20 44.52
C LEU A 227 42.28 -17.74 45.76
N ALA A 228 42.79 -17.36 46.96
CA ALA A 228 42.05 -17.45 48.20
C ALA A 228 41.49 -16.08 48.54
N LEU A 229 40.13 -15.99 48.63
CA LEU A 229 39.44 -14.72 48.88
C LEU A 229 39.75 -14.20 50.28
N SER A 230 40.29 -12.99 50.36
CA SER A 230 40.58 -12.25 51.59
C SER A 230 39.77 -10.98 51.69
N GLU A 231 39.85 -10.25 52.78
CA GLU A 231 39.17 -8.93 52.91
C GLU A 231 39.72 -7.88 51.90
N GLU A 232 40.95 -8.09 51.39
CA GLU A 232 41.58 -7.24 50.41
C GLU A 232 41.13 -7.60 49.00
N LEU A 233 40.16 -6.86 48.48
CA LEU A 233 39.57 -7.08 47.17
C LEU A 233 40.51 -6.75 45.99
N GLU A 234 41.65 -6.07 46.22
CA GLU A 234 42.63 -5.74 45.16
C GLU A 234 43.18 -6.99 44.45
N ALA A 235 43.27 -8.10 45.19
CA ALA A 235 43.72 -9.38 44.60
C ALA A 235 42.74 -9.95 43.56
N VAL A 236 41.48 -9.60 43.62
CA VAL A 236 40.48 -10.02 42.62
C VAL A 236 40.67 -9.27 41.32
N ASP A 237 41.02 -7.98 41.37
CA ASP A 237 41.19 -7.17 40.14
C ASP A 237 42.42 -7.65 39.33
N ARG A 238 43.45 -8.21 39.98
CA ARG A 238 44.59 -8.83 39.30
C ARG A 238 44.19 -10.05 38.48
N LEU A 239 43.12 -10.75 38.86
CA LEU A 239 42.62 -11.89 38.07
C LEU A 239 42.03 -11.47 36.69
N GLY A 240 41.85 -10.20 36.42
CA GLY A 240 41.30 -9.75 35.15
C GLY A 240 42.09 -10.26 33.94
N GLU A 241 43.43 -10.14 33.99
CA GLU A 241 44.33 -10.67 32.94
C GLU A 241 44.29 -12.20 32.85
N SER A 242 44.16 -12.86 34.02
CA SER A 242 44.04 -14.32 34.07
C SER A 242 42.71 -14.81 33.49
N VAL A 243 41.62 -14.08 33.68
CA VAL A 243 40.31 -14.39 33.10
C VAL A 243 40.32 -14.21 31.58
N GLU A 244 40.97 -13.15 31.06
CA GLU A 244 41.18 -12.99 29.63
C GLU A 244 41.97 -14.16 29.05
N THR A 245 43.05 -14.56 29.71
CA THR A 245 43.83 -15.72 29.30
C THR A 245 42.99 -17.00 29.33
N ALA A 246 42.16 -17.17 30.37
CA ALA A 246 41.26 -18.32 30.48
C ALA A 246 40.24 -18.38 29.33
N PHE A 247 39.61 -17.28 28.97
CA PHE A 247 38.72 -17.23 27.79
C PHE A 247 39.47 -17.53 26.50
N PHE A 248 40.71 -17.07 26.36
CA PHE A 248 41.51 -17.34 25.18
C PHE A 248 41.87 -18.82 25.06
N GLU A 249 42.43 -19.41 26.07
CA GLU A 249 42.87 -20.83 26.10
C GLU A 249 41.68 -21.79 26.06
N GLY A 250 40.57 -21.45 26.74
CA GLY A 250 39.34 -22.22 26.79
C GLY A 250 38.46 -22.01 25.57
N ARG A 251 38.94 -21.29 24.49
CA ARG A 251 38.18 -20.98 23.28
C ARG A 251 36.82 -20.35 23.57
N GLY A 252 36.79 -19.42 24.50
CA GLY A 252 35.58 -18.71 24.91
C GLY A 252 34.91 -19.26 26.17
N ILE A 253 35.33 -20.40 26.72
CA ILE A 253 34.77 -20.98 27.92
C ILE A 253 35.80 -20.93 29.05
N CYS A 254 35.39 -20.43 30.21
CA CYS A 254 36.18 -20.58 31.43
C CYS A 254 35.30 -21.06 32.59
N SER A 255 35.86 -21.80 33.52
CA SER A 255 35.17 -22.33 34.69
C SER A 255 35.86 -21.92 35.97
N LEU A 256 35.06 -21.64 36.98
CA LEU A 256 35.55 -21.46 38.36
C LEU A 256 35.25 -22.73 39.13
N ALA A 257 36.29 -23.37 39.64
CA ALA A 257 36.15 -24.42 40.66
C ALA A 257 36.22 -23.73 42.02
N ILE A 258 35.16 -23.77 42.80
CA ILE A 258 34.97 -23.01 44.02
C ILE A 258 34.97 -24.00 45.21
N GLU A 259 35.88 -23.81 46.13
CA GLU A 259 35.98 -24.55 47.37
C GLU A 259 35.60 -23.63 48.54
N GLU A 260 34.43 -23.82 49.10
CA GLU A 260 33.95 -23.02 50.24
C GLU A 260 34.24 -23.69 51.53
N MET A 261 34.56 -22.92 52.59
CA MET A 261 34.75 -23.36 53.94
C MET A 261 33.53 -22.97 54.77
N LYS A 262 32.89 -23.93 55.43
CA LYS A 262 31.83 -23.70 56.40
C LYS A 262 32.08 -24.36 57.65
N ASP A 263 32.10 -23.63 58.75
CA ASP A 263 32.39 -24.14 60.14
C ASP A 263 33.70 -24.97 60.29
N GLY A 264 34.74 -24.63 59.50
CA GLY A 264 35.98 -25.32 59.42
C GLY A 264 36.05 -26.62 58.63
N ALA A 265 34.93 -27.02 58.00
CA ALA A 265 34.81 -28.12 57.04
C ALA A 265 34.85 -27.64 55.62
N ARG A 266 35.50 -28.39 54.69
CA ARG A 266 35.48 -28.15 53.27
C ARG A 266 34.14 -28.64 52.65
N LEU A 267 33.44 -27.81 51.93
CA LEU A 267 32.29 -28.21 51.14
C LEU A 267 32.74 -28.85 49.81
N PRO A 268 31.91 -29.68 49.21
CA PRO A 268 32.17 -30.18 47.85
C PRO A 268 32.45 -29.02 46.85
N VAL A 269 33.41 -29.24 45.96
CA VAL A 269 33.77 -28.24 44.95
C VAL A 269 32.59 -28.01 44.00
N ARG A 270 32.26 -26.75 43.85
CA ARG A 270 31.24 -26.32 42.93
C ARG A 270 31.91 -25.76 41.68
N LEU A 271 31.50 -26.24 40.51
CA LEU A 271 31.89 -25.69 39.21
C LEU A 271 30.87 -24.64 38.76
N GLN A 272 31.38 -23.48 38.37
CA GLN A 272 30.58 -22.43 37.72
C GLN A 272 31.24 -22.08 36.39
N GLU A 273 30.51 -22.33 35.31
CA GLU A 273 30.99 -22.07 33.95
C GLU A 273 30.58 -20.65 33.50
N PHE A 274 31.46 -20.01 32.73
CA PHE A 274 31.30 -18.73 32.10
C PHE A 274 31.69 -18.88 30.62
N SER A 275 30.89 -18.34 29.72
CA SER A 275 31.17 -18.34 28.29
C SER A 275 31.20 -16.92 27.76
N ASN A 276 32.22 -16.54 27.00
CA ASN A 276 32.23 -15.30 26.21
C ASN A 276 31.77 -15.55 24.78
N ILE A 277 31.31 -16.75 24.47
CA ILE A 277 30.63 -17.09 23.24
C ILE A 277 29.14 -16.71 23.37
N PHE A 278 28.58 -16.14 22.34
CA PHE A 278 27.14 -15.81 22.31
C PHE A 278 26.35 -17.07 22.01
N GLU A 279 26.21 -17.94 22.99
CA GLU A 279 25.56 -19.25 22.84
C GLU A 279 24.61 -19.57 23.98
N ALA A 280 23.61 -20.38 23.70
CA ALA A 280 22.73 -21.02 24.69
C ALA A 280 22.22 -22.34 24.12
N ASP A 281 21.96 -23.33 25.00
CA ASP A 281 21.41 -24.65 24.63
C ASP A 281 22.22 -25.38 23.54
N GLY A 282 23.54 -25.20 23.52
CA GLY A 282 24.42 -25.78 22.50
C GLY A 282 24.31 -25.17 21.10
N ARG A 283 23.64 -24.02 20.97
CA ARG A 283 23.53 -23.27 19.74
C ARG A 283 24.23 -21.92 19.87
N VAL A 284 25.10 -21.61 18.92
CA VAL A 284 25.72 -20.30 18.77
C VAL A 284 24.78 -19.38 18.04
N PHE A 285 24.51 -18.20 18.61
CA PHE A 285 23.66 -17.15 18.03
C PHE A 285 24.52 -16.06 17.41
N GLN A 286 23.96 -15.36 16.44
CA GLN A 286 24.57 -14.16 15.88
C GLN A 286 24.30 -12.97 16.82
N GLU A 287 25.33 -12.17 17.11
CA GLU A 287 25.15 -10.93 17.87
C GLU A 287 24.26 -9.94 17.11
N PRO A 288 23.32 -9.25 17.79
CA PRO A 288 22.44 -8.30 17.16
C PRO A 288 23.20 -7.17 16.43
N SER A 289 22.98 -7.04 15.13
CA SER A 289 23.52 -5.97 14.29
C SER A 289 22.40 -5.36 13.43
N PRO A 290 22.50 -4.09 13.00
CA PRO A 290 21.46 -3.50 12.14
C PRO A 290 21.21 -4.27 10.84
N GLU A 291 22.24 -4.92 10.28
CA GLU A 291 22.16 -5.72 9.05
C GLU A 291 21.35 -7.01 9.26
N MET A 292 21.41 -7.59 10.45
CA MET A 292 20.65 -8.78 10.83
C MET A 292 19.13 -8.58 10.75
N PHE A 293 18.65 -7.36 10.95
CA PHE A 293 17.24 -6.99 10.86
C PHE A 293 16.84 -6.44 9.50
N SER A 294 17.70 -6.52 8.47
CA SER A 294 17.39 -6.06 7.12
C SER A 294 16.95 -7.22 6.23
N PHE A 295 15.67 -7.26 5.87
CA PHE A 295 15.17 -8.25 4.90
C PHE A 295 15.57 -7.96 3.43
N ASN A 296 16.21 -6.81 3.17
CA ASN A 296 16.79 -6.45 1.88
C ASN A 296 18.28 -6.83 1.77
N ASN A 297 18.88 -7.28 2.86
CA ASN A 297 20.29 -7.68 2.92
C ASN A 297 20.38 -9.21 3.12
N PRO A 298 21.25 -9.93 2.38
CA PRO A 298 21.45 -11.37 2.55
C PRO A 298 21.85 -11.81 3.98
N ILE A 299 22.43 -10.90 4.78
CA ILE A 299 22.77 -11.18 6.18
C ILE A 299 21.51 -11.42 7.00
N GLY A 300 20.45 -10.59 6.84
CA GLY A 300 19.23 -10.66 7.63
C GLY A 300 18.07 -11.36 6.93
N ALA A 301 18.05 -11.41 5.60
CA ALA A 301 16.95 -11.98 4.83
C ALA A 301 16.80 -13.49 5.07
N CYS A 302 15.56 -13.95 5.21
CA CYS A 302 15.26 -15.38 5.22
C CYS A 302 15.78 -16.06 3.95
N PRO A 303 16.57 -17.13 4.05
CA PRO A 303 17.21 -17.76 2.88
C PRO A 303 16.20 -18.44 1.93
N GLU A 304 15.04 -18.84 2.43
CA GLU A 304 14.02 -19.53 1.64
C GLU A 304 13.18 -18.56 0.79
N CYS A 305 12.71 -17.46 1.38
CA CYS A 305 11.88 -16.48 0.69
C CYS A 305 12.65 -15.21 0.28
N GLU A 306 13.96 -15.14 0.51
CA GLU A 306 14.81 -13.99 0.16
C GLU A 306 14.27 -12.63 0.63
N GLY A 307 13.60 -12.61 1.79
CA GLY A 307 13.02 -11.40 2.37
C GLY A 307 11.62 -11.02 1.85
N PHE A 308 10.98 -11.86 1.01
CA PHE A 308 9.62 -11.60 0.54
C PHE A 308 8.54 -11.98 1.56
N GLY A 309 8.83 -12.89 2.49
CA GLY A 309 7.88 -13.42 3.48
C GLY A 309 6.90 -14.44 2.89
N LYS A 310 6.88 -14.60 1.57
CA LYS A 310 6.02 -15.53 0.83
C LYS A 310 6.85 -16.32 -0.17
N VAL A 311 6.45 -17.56 -0.41
CA VAL A 311 7.04 -18.45 -1.41
C VAL A 311 5.97 -18.92 -2.38
N VAL A 312 6.40 -19.36 -3.55
CA VAL A 312 5.49 -20.01 -4.50
C VAL A 312 5.32 -21.46 -4.06
N GLY A 313 4.16 -21.80 -3.57
CA GLY A 313 3.87 -23.13 -3.02
C GLY A 313 2.43 -23.55 -3.27
N ILE A 314 2.04 -24.70 -2.75
CA ILE A 314 0.65 -25.16 -2.80
C ILE A 314 -0.19 -24.27 -1.86
N ASP A 315 -1.18 -23.60 -2.41
CA ASP A 315 -2.07 -22.72 -1.64
C ASP A 315 -3.16 -23.55 -0.98
N HIS A 316 -3.18 -23.53 0.36
CA HIS A 316 -4.15 -24.27 1.16
C HIS A 316 -5.59 -23.91 0.82
N ARG A 317 -5.86 -22.64 0.48
CA ARG A 317 -7.21 -22.16 0.13
C ARG A 317 -7.67 -22.66 -1.24
N LEU A 318 -6.74 -22.88 -2.17
CA LEU A 318 -7.07 -23.50 -3.46
C LEU A 318 -7.31 -25.00 -3.33
N VAL A 319 -6.67 -25.65 -2.35
CA VAL A 319 -6.83 -27.09 -2.09
C VAL A 319 -8.07 -27.37 -1.27
N ILE A 320 -8.40 -26.56 -0.28
CA ILE A 320 -9.61 -26.61 0.55
C ILE A 320 -10.39 -25.30 0.32
N PRO A 321 -11.12 -25.17 -0.79
CA PRO A 321 -11.79 -23.92 -1.13
C PRO A 321 -13.03 -23.66 -0.28
N ASP A 322 -13.67 -24.70 0.23
CA ASP A 322 -14.84 -24.63 1.10
C ASP A 322 -14.60 -25.48 2.36
N PRO A 323 -14.26 -24.84 3.49
CA PRO A 323 -13.99 -25.54 4.74
C PRO A 323 -15.24 -26.10 5.42
N THR A 324 -16.46 -25.73 4.99
CA THR A 324 -17.72 -26.27 5.53
C THR A 324 -18.01 -27.67 5.00
N LEU A 325 -17.34 -28.07 3.92
CA LEU A 325 -17.46 -29.43 3.36
C LEU A 325 -16.60 -30.41 4.14
N SER A 326 -17.06 -31.67 4.15
CA SER A 326 -16.27 -32.79 4.66
C SER A 326 -15.37 -33.38 3.57
N VAL A 327 -14.37 -34.19 3.97
CA VAL A 327 -13.55 -34.94 3.00
C VAL A 327 -14.41 -35.83 2.13
N TYR A 328 -15.50 -36.41 2.69
CA TYR A 328 -16.47 -37.19 1.95
C TYR A 328 -17.25 -36.38 0.92
N ASP A 329 -17.57 -35.12 1.22
CA ASP A 329 -18.32 -34.18 0.38
C ASP A 329 -17.41 -33.34 -0.55
N ASP A 330 -16.22 -33.83 -0.86
CA ASP A 330 -15.24 -33.21 -1.77
C ASP A 330 -14.64 -31.88 -1.27
N ALA A 331 -14.40 -31.74 0.04
CA ALA A 331 -13.64 -30.57 0.57
C ALA A 331 -12.27 -30.41 -0.12
N VAL A 332 -11.60 -31.52 -0.45
CA VAL A 332 -10.27 -31.54 -1.06
C VAL A 332 -10.37 -31.39 -2.58
N ALA A 333 -10.28 -30.14 -3.08
CA ALA A 333 -10.48 -29.84 -4.50
C ALA A 333 -9.46 -30.51 -5.43
N CYS A 334 -8.23 -30.74 -5.00
CA CYS A 334 -7.21 -31.40 -5.82
C CYS A 334 -7.51 -32.88 -6.07
N TRP A 335 -8.40 -33.49 -5.28
CA TRP A 335 -8.86 -34.88 -5.49
C TRP A 335 -10.15 -34.97 -6.31
N ARG A 336 -10.76 -33.84 -6.69
CA ARG A 336 -11.93 -33.84 -7.59
C ARG A 336 -11.52 -34.28 -9.00
N GLY A 337 -12.37 -35.00 -9.68
CA GLY A 337 -12.17 -35.50 -11.05
C GLY A 337 -11.77 -36.98 -11.14
N VAL A 338 -12.01 -37.57 -12.31
CA VAL A 338 -11.99 -39.03 -12.52
C VAL A 338 -10.69 -39.73 -12.10
N VAL A 339 -9.55 -39.14 -12.42
CA VAL A 339 -8.22 -39.71 -12.12
C VAL A 339 -7.76 -39.42 -10.68
N SER A 340 -8.14 -38.29 -10.12
CA SER A 340 -7.71 -37.89 -8.78
C SER A 340 -8.58 -38.41 -7.66
N SER A 341 -9.83 -38.79 -7.98
CA SER A 341 -10.76 -39.39 -7.02
C SER A 341 -10.27 -40.71 -6.43
N GLU A 342 -9.33 -41.40 -7.09
CA GLU A 342 -8.68 -42.58 -6.54
C GLU A 342 -7.95 -42.28 -5.22
N TRP A 343 -7.29 -41.09 -5.12
CA TRP A 343 -6.62 -40.64 -3.90
C TRP A 343 -7.61 -40.41 -2.76
N LYS A 344 -8.76 -39.80 -3.05
CA LYS A 344 -9.86 -39.65 -2.09
C LYS A 344 -10.33 -41.01 -1.58
N GLN A 345 -10.58 -41.99 -2.51
CA GLN A 345 -11.01 -43.31 -2.14
C GLN A 345 -9.95 -44.06 -1.32
N PHE A 346 -8.69 -43.92 -1.66
CA PHE A 346 -7.61 -44.47 -0.86
C PHE A 346 -7.57 -43.84 0.54
N PHE A 347 -7.66 -42.54 0.65
CA PHE A 347 -7.69 -41.85 1.94
C PHE A 347 -8.87 -42.34 2.79
N ILE A 348 -10.08 -42.33 2.26
CA ILE A 348 -11.30 -42.80 2.95
C ILE A 348 -11.14 -44.23 3.46
N ARG A 349 -10.60 -45.14 2.66
CA ARG A 349 -10.40 -46.56 3.02
C ARG A 349 -9.43 -46.72 4.19
N TYR A 350 -8.43 -45.86 4.32
CA TYR A 350 -7.47 -45.91 5.43
C TYR A 350 -7.89 -45.07 6.62
N ALA A 351 -8.66 -44.01 6.39
CA ALA A 351 -9.17 -43.10 7.43
C ALA A 351 -10.00 -43.86 8.50
N GLU A 352 -10.75 -44.87 8.10
CA GLU A 352 -11.54 -45.69 9.02
C GLU A 352 -10.64 -46.41 10.06
N LYS A 353 -9.45 -46.89 9.66
CA LYS A 353 -8.47 -47.52 10.55
C LYS A 353 -7.81 -46.56 11.53
N LEU A 354 -7.85 -45.27 11.27
CA LEU A 354 -7.24 -44.20 12.06
C LEU A 354 -8.25 -43.37 12.85
N HIS A 355 -9.53 -43.79 12.79
CA HIS A 355 -10.64 -43.05 13.39
C HIS A 355 -10.72 -41.59 12.91
N PHE A 356 -10.31 -41.32 11.65
CA PHE A 356 -10.43 -40.02 11.04
C PHE A 356 -11.91 -39.74 10.64
N PRO A 357 -12.49 -38.59 11.07
CA PRO A 357 -13.92 -38.30 10.86
C PRO A 357 -14.18 -37.74 9.45
N ILE A 358 -14.28 -38.59 8.43
CA ILE A 358 -14.42 -38.23 7.01
C ILE A 358 -15.68 -37.39 6.70
N HIS A 359 -16.73 -37.45 7.53
CA HIS A 359 -18.00 -36.74 7.36
C HIS A 359 -18.07 -35.45 8.14
N ARG A 360 -17.01 -35.08 8.91
CA ARG A 360 -16.98 -33.86 9.65
C ARG A 360 -16.48 -32.74 8.74
N PRO A 361 -17.07 -31.50 8.78
CA PRO A 361 -16.56 -30.34 8.07
C PRO A 361 -15.08 -30.10 8.36
N TYR A 362 -14.33 -29.64 7.36
CA TYR A 362 -12.88 -29.41 7.51
C TYR A 362 -12.56 -28.37 8.62
N GLU A 363 -13.39 -27.34 8.78
CA GLU A 363 -13.22 -26.32 9.82
C GLU A 363 -13.33 -26.90 11.24
N GLU A 364 -14.15 -27.92 11.44
CA GLU A 364 -14.35 -28.59 12.73
C GLU A 364 -13.31 -29.66 13.04
N LEU A 365 -12.39 -29.96 12.12
CA LEU A 365 -11.30 -30.91 12.35
C LEU A 365 -10.29 -30.34 13.34
N THR A 366 -9.76 -31.18 14.23
CA THR A 366 -8.65 -30.80 15.08
C THR A 366 -7.36 -30.58 14.29
N GLU A 367 -6.40 -29.83 14.81
CA GLU A 367 -5.12 -29.60 14.14
C GLU A 367 -4.36 -30.89 13.85
N GLU A 368 -4.46 -31.90 14.72
CA GLU A 368 -3.89 -33.22 14.48
C GLU A 368 -4.55 -33.91 13.28
N GLN A 369 -5.88 -33.82 13.16
CA GLN A 369 -6.64 -34.36 12.03
C GLN A 369 -6.32 -33.62 10.73
N LYS A 370 -6.21 -32.30 10.77
CA LYS A 370 -5.75 -31.51 9.61
C LYS A 370 -4.35 -31.93 9.19
N THR A 371 -3.42 -32.07 10.14
CA THR A 371 -2.05 -32.54 9.86
C THR A 371 -2.08 -33.93 9.21
N GLN A 372 -2.89 -34.88 9.71
CA GLN A 372 -3.05 -36.21 9.11
C GLN A 372 -3.57 -36.14 7.67
N LEU A 373 -4.50 -35.23 7.38
CA LEU A 373 -5.03 -35.06 6.01
C LEU A 373 -3.96 -34.46 5.09
N TRP A 374 -3.17 -33.53 5.58
CA TRP A 374 -2.14 -32.87 4.78
C TRP A 374 -0.87 -33.71 4.61
N GLU A 375 -0.26 -34.17 5.68
CA GLU A 375 1.00 -34.92 5.64
C GLU A 375 0.80 -36.39 5.23
N GLY A 376 -0.41 -36.87 5.38
CA GLY A 376 -0.80 -38.21 4.94
C GLY A 376 -0.77 -39.26 6.04
N VAL A 377 -1.52 -40.27 5.80
CA VAL A 377 -1.70 -41.42 6.65
C VAL A 377 -0.78 -42.56 6.17
N PRO A 378 0.01 -43.20 7.05
CA PRO A 378 0.87 -44.30 6.65
C PRO A 378 0.05 -45.48 6.06
N SER A 379 0.41 -45.91 4.84
CA SER A 379 -0.14 -47.05 4.19
C SER A 379 0.97 -48.08 3.90
N LYS A 380 0.73 -49.36 4.19
CA LYS A 380 1.72 -50.40 3.89
C LYS A 380 1.79 -50.74 2.40
N GLU A 381 0.76 -50.44 1.65
CA GLU A 381 0.60 -50.87 0.25
C GLU A 381 1.00 -49.76 -0.75
N TYR A 382 0.79 -48.48 -0.40
CA TYR A 382 0.92 -47.33 -1.33
C TYR A 382 1.75 -46.18 -0.79
N GLY A 383 2.39 -46.37 0.39
CA GLY A 383 3.09 -45.25 1.07
C GLY A 383 2.09 -44.30 1.77
N PRO A 384 2.53 -43.08 2.19
CA PRO A 384 1.66 -42.11 2.85
C PRO A 384 0.59 -41.59 1.87
N ILE A 385 -0.68 -41.58 2.32
CA ILE A 385 -1.82 -41.08 1.54
C ILE A 385 -2.34 -39.80 2.19
N GLY A 386 -2.24 -38.69 1.48
CA GLY A 386 -2.63 -37.35 1.95
C GLY A 386 -2.49 -36.34 0.84
N ILE A 387 -2.71 -35.06 1.17
CA ILE A 387 -2.63 -33.95 0.20
C ILE A 387 -1.18 -33.72 -0.24
N THR A 388 -0.24 -33.59 0.68
CA THR A 388 1.19 -33.41 0.36
C THR A 388 1.77 -34.57 -0.44
N PRO A 389 1.59 -35.83 -0.05
CA PRO A 389 1.99 -36.99 -0.85
C PRO A 389 1.39 -37.00 -2.26
N TYR A 390 0.14 -36.54 -2.43
CA TYR A 390 -0.46 -36.41 -3.76
C TYR A 390 0.32 -35.44 -4.65
N PHE A 391 0.68 -34.25 -4.14
CA PHE A 391 1.47 -33.29 -4.90
C PHE A 391 2.89 -33.81 -5.16
N ASP A 392 3.51 -34.52 -4.23
CA ASP A 392 4.82 -35.13 -4.42
C ASP A 392 4.78 -36.21 -5.52
N TYR A 393 3.71 -37.00 -5.56
CA TYR A 393 3.47 -37.92 -6.68
C TYR A 393 3.37 -37.14 -8.01
N LEU A 394 2.62 -36.04 -8.07
CA LEU A 394 2.54 -35.23 -9.28
C LEU A 394 3.90 -34.62 -9.66
N ARG A 395 4.68 -34.19 -8.68
CA ARG A 395 6.05 -33.64 -8.87
C ARG A 395 7.00 -34.70 -9.41
N SER A 396 6.90 -35.96 -8.98
CA SER A 396 7.70 -37.07 -9.50
C SER A 396 7.44 -37.35 -10.98
N GLN A 397 6.32 -36.86 -11.52
CA GLN A 397 5.90 -37.06 -12.91
C GLN A 397 5.73 -35.73 -13.68
N LEU A 398 6.60 -34.75 -13.48
CA LEU A 398 6.56 -33.46 -14.16
C LEU A 398 6.75 -33.53 -15.68
N HIS A 399 7.24 -34.65 -16.21
CA HIS A 399 7.32 -34.88 -17.68
C HIS A 399 5.94 -34.87 -18.33
N LYS A 400 4.86 -35.18 -17.59
CA LYS A 400 3.48 -35.13 -18.07
C LYS A 400 2.95 -33.68 -17.98
N ILE A 401 2.56 -33.11 -19.10
CA ILE A 401 2.01 -31.73 -19.17
C ILE A 401 0.81 -31.53 -18.24
N GLN A 402 -0.09 -32.54 -18.16
CA GLN A 402 -1.27 -32.50 -17.32
C GLN A 402 -0.94 -32.32 -15.83
N ASN A 403 0.13 -32.95 -15.33
CA ASN A 403 0.56 -32.80 -13.94
C ASN A 403 1.12 -31.40 -13.67
N ARG A 404 1.87 -30.82 -14.62
CA ARG A 404 2.32 -29.42 -14.51
C ARG A 404 1.18 -28.44 -14.44
N VAL A 405 0.18 -28.59 -15.31
CA VAL A 405 -1.02 -27.75 -15.30
C VAL A 405 -1.80 -27.91 -14.00
N ARG A 406 -1.94 -29.15 -13.50
CA ARG A 406 -2.64 -29.43 -12.23
C ARG A 406 -1.92 -28.83 -11.02
N ILE A 407 -0.60 -28.97 -10.92
CA ILE A 407 0.19 -28.32 -9.86
C ILE A 407 0.03 -26.79 -9.95
N ALA A 408 0.19 -26.22 -11.16
CA ALA A 408 0.05 -24.78 -11.36
C ALA A 408 -1.33 -24.22 -10.94
N HIS A 409 -2.40 -25.01 -11.11
CA HIS A 409 -3.74 -24.64 -10.69
C HIS A 409 -3.87 -24.47 -9.16
N PHE A 410 -3.15 -25.27 -8.38
CA PHE A 410 -3.14 -25.22 -6.93
C PHE A 410 -1.95 -24.49 -6.34
N THR A 411 -1.13 -23.85 -7.18
CA THR A 411 0.05 -23.09 -6.78
C THR A 411 -0.30 -21.60 -6.61
N GLY A 412 0.05 -21.06 -5.48
CA GLY A 412 -0.14 -19.66 -5.15
C GLY A 412 1.04 -19.07 -4.38
N LYS A 413 0.91 -17.81 -3.97
CA LYS A 413 1.85 -17.17 -3.04
C LYS A 413 1.43 -17.52 -1.61
N THR A 414 2.12 -18.47 -1.00
CA THR A 414 1.89 -18.91 0.38
C THR A 414 2.86 -18.26 1.35
N VAL A 415 2.51 -18.23 2.62
CA VAL A 415 3.41 -17.76 3.68
C VAL A 415 4.64 -18.66 3.72
N CYS A 416 5.82 -18.08 3.78
CA CYS A 416 7.06 -18.85 3.86
C CYS A 416 7.08 -19.71 5.12
N PRO A 417 7.28 -21.03 5.02
CA PRO A 417 7.24 -21.93 6.18
C PRO A 417 8.39 -21.69 7.16
N SER A 418 9.55 -21.27 6.67
CA SER A 418 10.75 -21.03 7.49
C SER A 418 10.60 -19.79 8.38
N CYS A 419 10.29 -18.63 7.77
CA CYS A 419 10.16 -17.36 8.52
C CYS A 419 8.72 -17.04 8.95
N ARG A 420 7.73 -17.84 8.58
CA ARG A 420 6.30 -17.63 8.88
C ARG A 420 5.80 -16.21 8.55
N GLY A 421 6.30 -15.65 7.46
CA GLY A 421 5.99 -14.28 7.03
C GLY A 421 6.92 -13.20 7.60
N GLY A 422 7.76 -13.50 8.58
CA GLY A 422 8.64 -12.54 9.26
C GLY A 422 9.79 -12.00 8.41
N ARG A 423 10.03 -12.55 7.20
CA ARG A 423 11.03 -12.12 6.19
C ARG A 423 12.49 -12.24 6.62
N LEU A 424 12.78 -12.42 7.90
CA LEU A 424 14.11 -12.45 8.51
C LEU A 424 14.55 -13.88 8.83
N LYS A 425 15.85 -14.03 9.04
CA LYS A 425 16.43 -15.28 9.57
C LYS A 425 15.89 -15.59 10.97
N PRO A 426 15.84 -16.88 11.37
CA PRO A 426 15.36 -17.27 12.70
C PRO A 426 16.12 -16.59 13.85
N ASP A 427 17.43 -16.38 13.73
CA ASP A 427 18.22 -15.73 14.77
C ASP A 427 17.79 -14.29 15.03
N ALA A 428 17.42 -13.54 13.99
CA ALA A 428 16.88 -12.19 14.13
C ALA A 428 15.52 -12.18 14.86
N LEU A 429 14.73 -13.24 14.70
CA LEU A 429 13.44 -13.39 15.39
C LEU A 429 13.56 -13.82 16.85
N CYS A 430 14.74 -14.27 17.28
CA CYS A 430 15.04 -14.54 18.67
C CYS A 430 15.31 -13.27 19.48
N VAL A 431 15.60 -12.13 18.82
CA VAL A 431 15.88 -10.86 19.49
C VAL A 431 14.59 -10.14 19.84
N GLN A 432 14.43 -9.74 21.08
CA GLN A 432 13.21 -9.12 21.61
C GLN A 432 13.51 -7.76 22.26
N VAL A 433 12.53 -6.84 22.13
CA VAL A 433 12.47 -5.58 22.88
C VAL A 433 11.08 -5.51 23.53
N GLY A 434 11.04 -5.36 24.84
CA GLY A 434 9.78 -5.39 25.57
C GLY A 434 8.98 -6.69 25.37
N GLY A 435 9.66 -7.83 25.23
CA GLY A 435 9.06 -9.15 25.06
C GLY A 435 8.50 -9.44 23.65
N LYS A 436 8.80 -8.60 22.65
CA LYS A 436 8.35 -8.80 21.26
C LYS A 436 9.52 -8.72 20.28
N ASN A 437 9.51 -9.60 19.29
CA ASN A 437 10.47 -9.52 18.18
C ASN A 437 10.03 -8.49 17.13
N ILE A 438 10.94 -8.11 16.24
CA ILE A 438 10.68 -7.08 15.24
C ILE A 438 9.54 -7.45 14.28
N SER A 439 9.37 -8.74 13.95
CA SER A 439 8.30 -9.21 13.07
C SER A 439 6.92 -9.08 13.73
N GLU A 440 6.83 -9.38 15.02
CA GLU A 440 5.60 -9.19 15.79
C GLU A 440 5.21 -7.72 15.87
N VAL A 441 6.18 -6.82 16.08
CA VAL A 441 5.93 -5.37 16.14
C VAL A 441 5.47 -4.82 14.79
N VAL A 442 6.08 -5.23 13.68
CA VAL A 442 5.63 -4.74 12.37
C VAL A 442 4.30 -5.32 11.92
N SER A 443 3.87 -6.45 12.47
CA SER A 443 2.54 -7.03 12.20
C SER A 443 1.41 -6.36 12.98
N MET A 444 1.72 -5.50 13.95
CA MET A 444 0.74 -4.70 14.69
C MET A 444 0.12 -3.64 13.80
N THR A 445 -1.12 -3.28 14.12
CA THR A 445 -1.69 -2.02 13.61
C THR A 445 -0.92 -0.82 14.17
N LEU A 446 -0.98 0.32 13.49
CA LEU A 446 -0.30 1.53 13.97
C LEU A 446 -0.78 1.96 15.37
N TRP A 447 -2.06 1.73 15.69
CA TRP A 447 -2.61 1.95 17.04
C TRP A 447 -1.97 1.03 18.07
N GLU A 448 -1.93 -0.28 17.78
CA GLU A 448 -1.30 -1.28 18.67
C GLU A 448 0.20 -1.00 18.84
N ALA A 449 0.89 -0.63 17.75
CA ALA A 449 2.32 -0.29 17.81
C ALA A 449 2.57 0.99 18.64
N ARG A 450 1.73 2.02 18.48
CA ARG A 450 1.81 3.24 19.28
C ARG A 450 1.62 2.92 20.77
N ASP A 451 0.56 2.19 21.12
CA ASP A 451 0.29 1.80 22.50
C ASP A 451 1.44 0.98 23.09
N PHE A 452 2.00 0.04 22.31
CA PHE A 452 3.17 -0.74 22.71
C PHE A 452 4.38 0.16 23.03
N PHE A 453 4.74 1.10 22.15
CA PHE A 453 5.90 1.96 22.37
C PHE A 453 5.66 3.02 23.46
N ASP A 454 4.43 3.50 23.64
CA ASP A 454 4.10 4.46 24.70
C ASP A 454 4.20 3.83 26.09
N ASN A 455 3.81 2.55 26.22
CA ASN A 455 3.87 1.79 27.47
C ASN A 455 5.18 0.99 27.66
N LEU A 456 6.13 1.06 26.71
CA LEU A 456 7.37 0.30 26.75
C LEU A 456 8.25 0.74 27.89
N GLN A 457 8.53 -0.20 28.83
CA GLN A 457 9.47 -0.01 29.93
C GLN A 457 10.77 -0.76 29.62
N LEU A 458 11.87 -0.05 29.67
CA LEU A 458 13.21 -0.57 29.46
C LEU A 458 14.07 -0.35 30.73
N PRO A 459 15.09 -1.18 30.97
CA PRO A 459 16.10 -0.92 31.98
C PRO A 459 16.74 0.46 31.78
N GLU A 460 17.22 1.11 32.85
CA GLU A 460 17.74 2.50 32.79
C GLU A 460 18.83 2.70 31.71
N GLY A 461 19.74 1.73 31.56
CA GLY A 461 20.80 1.77 30.56
C GLY A 461 20.26 1.73 29.13
N ASP A 462 19.33 0.83 28.85
CA ASP A 462 18.72 0.67 27.55
C ASP A 462 17.79 1.85 27.22
N ALA A 463 17.06 2.35 28.23
CA ALA A 463 16.21 3.52 28.09
C ALA A 463 17.02 4.76 27.67
N PHE A 464 18.22 4.95 28.19
CA PHE A 464 19.12 6.05 27.80
C PHE A 464 19.56 5.92 26.33
N ILE A 465 19.97 4.71 25.90
CA ILE A 465 20.39 4.42 24.52
C ILE A 465 19.21 4.59 23.56
N ALA A 466 18.04 4.06 23.92
CA ALA A 466 16.84 4.05 23.09
C ALA A 466 16.13 5.40 22.98
N LYS A 467 16.40 6.36 23.88
CA LYS A 467 15.65 7.62 24.05
C LYS A 467 15.34 8.34 22.71
N ARG A 468 16.37 8.56 21.90
CA ARG A 468 16.19 9.25 20.60
C ARG A 468 15.43 8.41 19.58
N LEU A 469 15.73 7.11 19.52
CA LEU A 469 15.07 6.16 18.59
C LEU A 469 13.58 6.04 18.92
N LEU A 470 13.21 5.91 20.19
CA LEU A 470 11.83 5.85 20.64
C LEU A 470 11.08 7.16 20.38
N HIS A 471 11.73 8.32 20.52
CA HIS A 471 11.12 9.61 20.18
C HIS A 471 10.75 9.66 18.69
N GLU A 472 11.65 9.24 17.80
CA GLU A 472 11.42 9.24 16.35
C GLU A 472 10.32 8.24 15.96
N ILE A 473 10.33 7.04 16.54
CA ILE A 473 9.29 6.02 16.29
C ILE A 473 7.92 6.54 16.74
N ARG A 474 7.79 7.05 17.98
CA ARG A 474 6.55 7.58 18.53
C ARG A 474 6.01 8.75 17.71
N SER A 475 6.88 9.68 17.32
CA SER A 475 6.51 10.84 16.51
C SER A 475 5.92 10.41 15.17
N ARG A 476 6.57 9.49 14.45
CA ARG A 476 6.09 8.98 13.16
C ARG A 476 4.78 8.20 13.28
N LEU A 477 4.65 7.36 14.31
CA LEU A 477 3.40 6.63 14.58
C LEU A 477 2.24 7.61 14.87
N THR A 478 2.52 8.68 15.61
CA THR A 478 1.54 9.74 15.90
C THR A 478 1.09 10.44 14.62
N PHE A 479 2.02 10.82 13.73
CA PHE A 479 1.66 11.46 12.47
C PHE A 479 0.83 10.55 11.56
N LEU A 480 1.14 9.25 11.51
CA LEU A 480 0.36 8.28 10.75
C LEU A 480 -1.06 8.09 11.31
N ASP A 481 -1.22 8.16 12.64
CA ASP A 481 -2.54 8.13 13.26
C ASP A 481 -3.33 9.43 13.01
N GLU A 482 -2.67 10.59 13.12
CA GLU A 482 -3.27 11.89 12.84
C GLU A 482 -3.83 12.00 11.40
N VAL A 483 -3.19 11.37 10.41
CA VAL A 483 -3.70 11.30 9.02
C VAL A 483 -4.75 10.19 8.81
N GLY A 484 -5.22 9.52 9.87
CA GLY A 484 -6.29 8.53 9.80
C GLY A 484 -5.85 7.15 9.28
N LEU A 485 -4.58 6.77 9.41
CA LEU A 485 -4.05 5.48 8.95
C LEU A 485 -3.85 4.45 10.07
N GLY A 486 -4.33 4.73 11.30
CA GLY A 486 -4.11 3.91 12.49
C GLY A 486 -4.50 2.44 12.37
N TYR A 487 -5.41 2.10 11.46
CA TYR A 487 -5.86 0.73 11.18
C TYR A 487 -4.86 -0.10 10.34
N LEU A 488 -3.90 0.53 9.65
CA LEU A 488 -2.91 -0.17 8.84
C LEU A 488 -1.89 -0.90 9.72
N THR A 489 -1.35 -2.02 9.21
CA THR A 489 -0.20 -2.68 9.81
C THR A 489 1.11 -2.16 9.21
N LEU A 490 2.18 -2.14 10.01
CA LEU A 490 3.49 -1.66 9.56
C LEU A 490 4.10 -2.54 8.45
N ASP A 491 3.77 -3.84 8.41
CA ASP A 491 4.24 -4.81 7.41
C ASP A 491 3.43 -4.79 6.11
N ARG A 492 2.31 -4.03 6.06
CA ARG A 492 1.47 -3.95 4.87
C ARG A 492 2.28 -3.47 3.66
N LEU A 493 2.18 -4.20 2.57
CA LEU A 493 2.90 -3.88 1.33
C LEU A 493 2.41 -2.54 0.75
N SER A 494 3.34 -1.67 0.41
CA SER A 494 3.02 -0.36 -0.21
C SER A 494 2.24 -0.50 -1.52
N SER A 495 2.45 -1.59 -2.26
CA SER A 495 1.73 -1.88 -3.51
C SER A 495 0.25 -2.28 -3.31
N THR A 496 -0.17 -2.55 -2.07
CA THR A 496 -1.56 -2.90 -1.73
C THR A 496 -2.34 -1.72 -1.13
N LEU A 497 -1.69 -0.57 -0.98
CA LEU A 497 -2.32 0.64 -0.50
C LEU A 497 -3.17 1.27 -1.61
N SER A 498 -4.29 1.87 -1.24
CA SER A 498 -5.03 2.75 -2.13
C SER A 498 -4.21 4.02 -2.44
N GLY A 499 -4.59 4.75 -3.49
CA GLY A 499 -3.93 6.02 -3.84
C GLY A 499 -3.93 7.01 -2.67
N GLY A 500 -5.08 7.19 -2.01
CA GLY A 500 -5.22 8.06 -0.85
C GLY A 500 -4.43 7.57 0.38
N GLU A 501 -4.39 6.27 0.67
CA GLU A 501 -3.55 5.72 1.75
C GLU A 501 -2.06 6.00 1.48
N SER A 502 -1.59 5.75 0.25
CA SER A 502 -0.19 6.01 -0.15
C SER A 502 0.18 7.49 -0.02
N GLN A 503 -0.71 8.38 -0.43
CA GLN A 503 -0.54 9.82 -0.32
C GLN A 503 -0.44 10.27 1.15
N ARG A 504 -1.31 9.77 2.03
CA ARG A 504 -1.28 10.08 3.46
C ARG A 504 -0.04 9.53 4.16
N VAL A 505 0.44 8.34 3.78
CA VAL A 505 1.74 7.82 4.25
C VAL A 505 2.86 8.79 3.88
N THR A 506 2.88 9.30 2.65
CA THR A 506 3.88 10.29 2.21
C THR A 506 3.74 11.60 2.97
N LEU A 507 2.51 12.11 3.17
CA LEU A 507 2.25 13.32 3.95
C LEU A 507 2.76 13.21 5.39
N ALA A 508 2.46 12.10 6.08
CA ALA A 508 2.94 11.83 7.43
C ALA A 508 4.46 11.78 7.50
N THR A 509 5.12 11.21 6.48
CA THR A 509 6.59 11.16 6.38
C THR A 509 7.18 12.57 6.23
N GLN A 510 6.56 13.42 5.42
CA GLN A 510 7.00 14.79 5.22
C GLN A 510 6.87 15.66 6.49
N LEU A 511 5.82 15.46 7.27
CA LEU A 511 5.67 16.09 8.59
C LEU A 511 6.84 15.74 9.54
N GLY A 512 7.29 14.48 9.45
CA GLY A 512 8.46 14.01 10.22
C GLY A 512 9.80 14.62 9.77
N SER A 513 9.90 15.14 8.53
CA SER A 513 11.15 15.69 7.98
C SER A 513 11.48 17.11 8.45
N SER A 514 10.57 17.81 9.12
CA SER A 514 10.73 19.17 9.68
C SER A 514 11.26 20.21 8.67
N LEU A 515 10.93 20.10 7.39
CA LEU A 515 11.29 21.09 6.38
C LEU A 515 10.45 22.35 6.57
N VAL A 516 11.11 23.52 6.55
CA VAL A 516 10.50 24.84 6.78
C VAL A 516 10.73 25.72 5.56
N GLY A 517 9.78 26.61 5.26
CA GLY A 517 9.90 27.58 4.17
C GLY A 517 9.79 26.97 2.77
N SER A 518 9.19 25.79 2.65
CA SER A 518 8.96 25.07 1.40
C SER A 518 7.54 25.29 0.87
N LEU A 519 7.33 25.01 -0.42
CA LEU A 519 6.01 24.92 -1.05
C LEU A 519 5.60 23.45 -1.11
N TYR A 520 4.51 23.08 -0.45
CA TYR A 520 3.89 21.78 -0.60
C TYR A 520 2.72 21.89 -1.58
N VAL A 521 2.66 21.01 -2.55
CA VAL A 521 1.56 20.90 -3.52
C VAL A 521 0.91 19.53 -3.33
N LEU A 522 -0.35 19.54 -2.91
CA LEU A 522 -1.13 18.33 -2.58
C LEU A 522 -2.24 18.14 -3.62
N ASP A 523 -2.43 16.90 -4.11
CA ASP A 523 -3.45 16.55 -5.08
C ASP A 523 -4.58 15.78 -4.41
N GLU A 524 -5.72 16.44 -4.22
CA GLU A 524 -6.94 15.86 -3.64
C GLU A 524 -6.69 14.97 -2.40
N PRO A 525 -6.07 15.48 -1.33
CA PRO A 525 -5.68 14.65 -0.19
C PRO A 525 -6.87 14.11 0.62
N SER A 526 -8.08 14.64 0.46
CA SER A 526 -9.31 14.16 1.10
C SER A 526 -9.93 12.94 0.42
N ILE A 527 -9.37 12.49 -0.70
CA ILE A 527 -9.95 11.43 -1.52
C ILE A 527 -10.16 10.12 -0.74
N GLY A 528 -11.35 9.51 -0.87
CA GLY A 528 -11.70 8.26 -0.18
C GLY A 528 -11.76 8.39 1.35
N LEU A 529 -11.80 9.61 1.88
CA LEU A 529 -11.97 9.87 3.31
C LEU A 529 -13.44 10.05 3.67
N HIS A 530 -13.79 9.51 4.83
CA HIS A 530 -14.99 9.90 5.53
C HIS A 530 -14.81 11.31 6.14
N GLN A 531 -15.89 12.09 6.28
CA GLN A 531 -15.85 13.45 6.82
C GLN A 531 -15.07 13.56 8.15
N ARG A 532 -15.27 12.60 9.05
CA ARG A 532 -14.51 12.51 10.30
C ARG A 532 -12.98 12.47 10.10
N ASP A 533 -12.53 11.80 9.06
CA ASP A 533 -11.11 11.67 8.75
C ASP A 533 -10.58 12.91 7.99
N THR A 534 -11.45 13.58 7.21
CA THR A 534 -11.16 14.87 6.58
C THR A 534 -10.86 15.97 7.62
N GLU A 535 -11.60 16.03 8.71
CA GLU A 535 -11.31 16.98 9.80
C GLU A 535 -9.92 16.75 10.42
N ARG A 536 -9.49 15.48 10.54
CA ARG A 536 -8.15 15.13 11.01
C ARG A 536 -7.08 15.59 10.02
N LEU A 537 -7.30 15.33 8.73
CA LEU A 537 -6.41 15.76 7.66
C LEU A 537 -6.25 17.29 7.63
N ILE A 538 -7.33 18.06 7.78
CA ILE A 538 -7.30 19.54 7.85
C ILE A 538 -6.37 20.00 8.97
N ARG A 539 -6.45 19.41 10.17
CA ARG A 539 -5.54 19.74 11.27
C ARG A 539 -4.07 19.47 10.93
N VAL A 540 -3.79 18.40 10.23
CA VAL A 540 -2.45 18.02 9.77
C VAL A 540 -1.92 19.03 8.74
N VAL A 541 -2.75 19.44 7.79
CA VAL A 541 -2.39 20.43 6.76
C VAL A 541 -2.15 21.81 7.38
N HIS A 542 -2.98 22.22 8.35
CA HIS A 542 -2.75 23.45 9.12
C HIS A 542 -1.42 23.39 9.88
N ARG A 543 -1.10 22.27 10.54
CA ARG A 543 0.19 22.10 11.21
C ARG A 543 1.36 22.21 10.25
N LEU A 544 1.25 21.65 9.03
CA LEU A 544 2.28 21.80 8.00
C LEU A 544 2.48 23.26 7.60
N ARG A 545 1.39 24.03 7.46
CA ARG A 545 1.41 25.48 7.25
C ARG A 545 2.07 26.21 8.43
N ASP A 546 1.66 25.90 9.66
CA ASP A 546 2.10 26.58 10.89
C ASP A 546 3.59 26.35 11.18
N LEU A 547 4.21 25.33 10.58
CA LEU A 547 5.66 25.15 10.55
C LEU A 547 6.37 26.17 9.64
N GLY A 548 5.65 27.12 9.02
CA GLY A 548 6.19 28.16 8.14
C GLY A 548 6.27 27.78 6.67
N ASN A 549 5.49 26.79 6.24
CA ASN A 549 5.41 26.35 4.84
C ASN A 549 4.22 27.01 4.12
N THR A 550 4.32 27.11 2.81
CA THR A 550 3.18 27.42 1.94
C THR A 550 2.57 26.10 1.49
N VAL A 551 1.27 25.92 1.70
CA VAL A 551 0.59 24.69 1.32
C VAL A 551 -0.47 24.98 0.27
N VAL A 552 -0.27 24.47 -0.95
CA VAL A 552 -1.22 24.57 -2.05
C VAL A 552 -1.91 23.21 -2.21
N VAL A 553 -3.23 23.21 -2.10
CA VAL A 553 -4.04 21.99 -2.17
C VAL A 553 -5.00 22.10 -3.34
N VAL A 554 -4.95 21.16 -4.28
CA VAL A 554 -6.02 21.02 -5.29
C VAL A 554 -7.14 20.22 -4.63
N GLU A 555 -8.32 20.82 -4.48
CA GLU A 555 -9.40 20.20 -3.71
C GLU A 555 -10.79 20.58 -4.15
N HIS A 556 -11.74 19.70 -3.82
CA HIS A 556 -13.18 19.84 -4.08
C HIS A 556 -14.03 19.64 -2.81
N ASP A 557 -13.41 19.22 -1.71
CA ASP A 557 -14.10 19.01 -0.44
C ASP A 557 -14.49 20.33 0.23
N GLU A 558 -15.75 20.42 0.68
CA GLU A 558 -16.30 21.65 1.25
C GLU A 558 -15.57 22.06 2.54
N GLU A 559 -15.25 21.11 3.42
CA GLU A 559 -14.61 21.40 4.70
C GLU A 559 -13.18 21.89 4.49
N MET A 560 -12.44 21.30 3.54
CA MET A 560 -11.10 21.76 3.18
C MET A 560 -11.12 23.17 2.58
N MET A 561 -12.09 23.47 1.70
CA MET A 561 -12.26 24.81 1.13
C MET A 561 -12.62 25.84 2.21
N ARG A 562 -13.48 25.48 3.17
CA ARG A 562 -13.85 26.37 4.29
C ARG A 562 -12.72 26.59 5.28
N ALA A 563 -11.80 25.63 5.40
CA ALA A 563 -10.64 25.70 6.27
C ALA A 563 -9.45 26.45 5.63
N ALA A 564 -9.52 26.78 4.35
CA ALA A 564 -8.48 27.48 3.62
C ALA A 564 -8.31 28.93 4.09
N ASP A 565 -7.08 29.42 4.10
CA ASP A 565 -6.79 30.84 4.29
C ASP A 565 -7.11 31.62 2.99
N TYR A 566 -6.79 31.03 1.85
CA TYR A 566 -6.93 31.63 0.52
C TYR A 566 -7.47 30.62 -0.48
N ILE A 567 -8.39 31.04 -1.35
CA ILE A 567 -8.99 30.21 -2.39
C ILE A 567 -8.69 30.78 -3.77
N ILE A 568 -8.30 29.90 -4.69
CA ILE A 568 -8.15 30.19 -6.11
C ILE A 568 -9.16 29.31 -6.86
N ASP A 569 -10.19 29.91 -7.43
CA ASP A 569 -11.22 29.22 -8.23
C ASP A 569 -10.91 29.40 -9.71
N ILE A 570 -10.67 28.27 -10.40
CA ILE A 570 -10.34 28.24 -11.83
C ILE A 570 -11.55 27.74 -12.63
N GLY A 571 -11.96 28.51 -13.61
CA GLY A 571 -13.16 28.24 -14.40
C GLY A 571 -13.23 29.13 -15.66
N PRO A 572 -14.46 29.58 -16.04
CA PRO A 572 -15.75 29.23 -15.43
C PRO A 572 -16.17 27.79 -15.65
N ASP A 573 -15.78 27.17 -16.80
CA ASP A 573 -16.12 25.81 -17.20
C ASP A 573 -14.88 24.95 -17.45
N ALA A 574 -15.02 23.82 -18.14
CA ALA A 574 -13.97 22.88 -18.44
C ALA A 574 -13.32 23.11 -19.83
N GLY A 575 -12.11 22.56 -20.02
CA GLY A 575 -11.41 22.55 -21.31
C GLY A 575 -11.17 23.96 -21.89
N ARG A 576 -11.61 24.22 -23.14
CA ARG A 576 -11.42 25.53 -23.80
C ARG A 576 -12.21 26.67 -23.16
N TYR A 577 -13.27 26.37 -22.45
CA TYR A 577 -14.09 27.35 -21.72
C TYR A 577 -13.60 27.58 -20.28
N GLY A 578 -12.63 26.78 -19.81
CA GLY A 578 -11.93 26.96 -18.53
C GLY A 578 -10.66 27.81 -18.66
N GLY A 579 -9.78 27.69 -17.68
CA GLY A 579 -8.44 28.26 -17.68
C GLY A 579 -8.36 29.72 -17.27
N GLU A 580 -9.44 30.32 -16.75
CA GLU A 580 -9.48 31.70 -16.23
C GLU A 580 -9.57 31.66 -14.69
N VAL A 581 -9.04 32.68 -14.03
CA VAL A 581 -9.20 32.87 -12.59
C VAL A 581 -10.55 33.54 -12.34
N VAL A 582 -11.51 32.80 -11.78
CA VAL A 582 -12.84 33.29 -11.45
C VAL A 582 -12.86 34.02 -10.13
N TYR A 583 -12.10 33.52 -9.16
CA TYR A 583 -11.90 34.11 -7.87
C TYR A 583 -10.47 33.84 -7.34
N ALA A 584 -9.86 34.83 -6.74
CA ALA A 584 -8.61 34.67 -5.99
C ALA A 584 -8.65 35.63 -4.80
N GLY A 585 -8.71 35.09 -3.59
CA GLY A 585 -8.85 35.90 -2.37
C GLY A 585 -9.04 35.04 -1.12
N PRO A 586 -9.12 35.70 0.07
CA PRO A 586 -9.38 35.04 1.34
C PRO A 586 -10.70 34.25 1.29
N ALA A 587 -10.69 33.02 1.86
CA ALA A 587 -11.90 32.17 1.91
C ALA A 587 -13.06 32.84 2.65
N SER A 588 -12.76 33.68 3.63
CA SER A 588 -13.72 34.45 4.45
C SER A 588 -14.48 35.55 3.69
N GLU A 589 -13.95 35.99 2.52
CA GLU A 589 -14.55 37.05 1.72
C GLU A 589 -15.51 36.53 0.64
N ILE A 590 -15.69 35.22 0.51
CA ILE A 590 -16.63 34.62 -0.41
C ILE A 590 -18.07 34.94 0.03
N THR A 591 -18.81 35.62 -0.83
CA THR A 591 -20.19 36.02 -0.61
C THR A 591 -21.12 35.47 -1.69
N LYS A 592 -22.43 35.68 -1.55
CA LYS A 592 -23.41 35.29 -2.58
C LYS A 592 -23.24 36.05 -3.90
N GLU A 593 -22.51 37.14 -3.90
CA GLU A 593 -22.25 37.97 -5.07
C GLU A 593 -20.99 37.52 -5.81
N THR A 594 -20.12 36.74 -5.13
CA THR A 594 -18.90 36.18 -5.72
C THR A 594 -19.27 35.28 -6.92
N PRO A 595 -18.65 35.49 -8.10
CA PRO A 595 -18.90 34.67 -9.27
C PRO A 595 -18.38 33.23 -9.10
N GLY A 596 -18.78 32.34 -9.98
CA GLY A 596 -18.32 30.95 -10.04
C GLY A 596 -19.22 29.95 -9.31
N TYR A 597 -19.05 28.70 -9.72
CA TYR A 597 -19.78 27.57 -9.12
C TYR A 597 -19.36 27.31 -7.68
N THR A 598 -18.08 27.38 -7.37
CA THR A 598 -17.55 27.21 -6.01
C THR A 598 -18.23 28.12 -5.02
N ALA A 599 -18.25 29.42 -5.30
CA ALA A 599 -18.93 30.42 -4.47
C ALA A 599 -20.44 30.16 -4.37
N ALA A 600 -21.08 29.72 -5.46
CA ALA A 600 -22.51 29.45 -5.50
C ALA A 600 -22.89 28.30 -4.53
N TYR A 601 -22.10 27.22 -4.51
CA TYR A 601 -22.33 26.10 -3.61
C TYR A 601 -21.95 26.42 -2.14
N LEU A 602 -20.78 27.00 -1.90
CA LEU A 602 -20.31 27.36 -0.55
C LEU A 602 -21.25 28.34 0.17
N THR A 603 -21.92 29.25 -0.57
CA THR A 603 -22.86 30.22 -0.02
C THR A 603 -24.32 29.72 -0.01
N GLY A 604 -24.57 28.52 -0.56
CA GLY A 604 -25.91 27.93 -0.66
C GLY A 604 -26.82 28.64 -1.69
N ARG A 605 -26.23 29.39 -2.63
CA ARG A 605 -26.95 29.95 -3.78
C ARG A 605 -27.44 28.82 -4.70
N GLU A 606 -26.56 27.84 -4.95
CA GLU A 606 -26.89 26.56 -5.59
C GLU A 606 -26.75 25.41 -4.58
N THR A 607 -27.55 24.38 -4.76
CA THR A 607 -27.52 23.16 -3.93
C THR A 607 -27.94 21.98 -4.75
N ILE A 608 -27.43 20.79 -4.45
CA ILE A 608 -27.93 19.53 -5.03
C ILE A 608 -29.31 19.25 -4.42
N PRO A 609 -30.34 19.06 -5.26
CA PRO A 609 -31.71 18.87 -4.77
C PRO A 609 -31.88 17.51 -4.09
N LEU A 610 -32.68 17.46 -3.03
CA LEU A 610 -33.12 16.22 -2.43
C LEU A 610 -34.18 15.56 -3.31
N PRO A 611 -34.20 14.23 -3.45
CA PRO A 611 -35.31 13.51 -4.06
C PRO A 611 -36.62 13.82 -3.31
N SER A 612 -37.69 14.09 -4.04
CA SER A 612 -39.01 14.38 -3.45
C SER A 612 -39.63 13.18 -2.77
N VAL A 613 -39.33 11.97 -3.25
CA VAL A 613 -39.78 10.69 -2.71
C VAL A 613 -38.65 9.67 -2.90
N ARG A 614 -38.40 8.85 -1.87
CA ARG A 614 -37.52 7.71 -1.97
C ARG A 614 -38.24 6.57 -2.70
N ARG A 615 -37.50 5.83 -3.58
CA ARG A 615 -38.09 4.67 -4.28
C ARG A 615 -38.35 3.55 -3.27
N PRO A 616 -39.58 3.03 -3.17
CA PRO A 616 -39.84 1.82 -2.41
C PRO A 616 -39.26 0.62 -3.14
N TRP A 617 -38.80 -0.37 -2.38
CA TRP A 617 -38.25 -1.60 -2.95
C TRP A 617 -38.92 -2.82 -2.32
N ASN A 618 -39.03 -3.90 -3.09
CA ASN A 618 -39.53 -5.19 -2.68
C ASN A 618 -38.69 -6.37 -3.20
N SER A 619 -37.69 -6.06 -4.02
CA SER A 619 -36.76 -7.01 -4.62
C SER A 619 -35.35 -6.70 -4.16
N TYR A 620 -34.58 -7.70 -3.75
CA TYR A 620 -33.24 -7.52 -3.20
C TYR A 620 -32.37 -8.75 -3.43
N ILE A 621 -31.05 -8.56 -3.30
CA ILE A 621 -30.05 -9.63 -3.14
C ILE A 621 -29.50 -9.55 -1.74
N GLU A 622 -29.40 -10.68 -1.04
CA GLU A 622 -28.91 -10.79 0.31
C GLU A 622 -27.60 -11.58 0.36
N ILE A 623 -26.58 -11.04 1.02
CA ILE A 623 -25.41 -11.79 1.45
C ILE A 623 -25.66 -12.27 2.87
N GLU A 624 -25.35 -13.54 3.14
CA GLU A 624 -25.47 -14.14 4.46
C GLU A 624 -24.12 -14.60 4.99
N GLY A 625 -23.79 -14.20 6.22
CA GLY A 625 -22.66 -14.72 6.97
C GLY A 625 -21.28 -14.35 6.41
N ALA A 626 -21.08 -13.11 5.99
CA ALA A 626 -19.81 -12.63 5.46
C ALA A 626 -18.76 -12.42 6.58
N THR A 627 -17.64 -13.14 6.53
CA THR A 627 -16.59 -13.15 7.58
C THR A 627 -15.18 -12.77 7.06
N MET A 628 -15.07 -12.43 5.78
CA MET A 628 -13.78 -12.17 5.14
C MET A 628 -13.07 -10.95 5.76
N HIS A 629 -11.76 -11.08 6.01
CA HIS A 629 -10.88 -10.04 6.59
C HIS A 629 -11.39 -9.50 7.94
N ASN A 630 -11.90 -8.27 7.98
CA ASN A 630 -12.40 -7.65 9.20
C ASN A 630 -13.92 -7.77 9.38
N LEU A 631 -14.64 -8.35 8.43
CA LEU A 631 -16.10 -8.50 8.50
C LEU A 631 -16.52 -9.45 9.63
N LYS A 632 -17.62 -9.14 10.29
CA LYS A 632 -18.10 -9.80 11.52
C LYS A 632 -19.42 -10.52 11.29
N ASP A 633 -19.41 -11.61 10.50
CA ASP A 633 -20.59 -12.46 10.22
C ASP A 633 -21.80 -11.64 9.73
N LEU A 634 -21.55 -10.82 8.69
CA LEU A 634 -22.54 -9.87 8.21
C LEU A 634 -23.63 -10.53 7.38
N THR A 635 -24.88 -10.11 7.62
CA THR A 635 -26.01 -10.38 6.73
C THR A 635 -26.56 -9.03 6.26
N VAL A 636 -26.60 -8.82 4.92
CA VAL A 636 -26.91 -7.52 4.32
C VAL A 636 -27.80 -7.66 3.11
N ARG A 637 -28.83 -6.83 2.99
CA ARG A 637 -29.74 -6.76 1.83
C ARG A 637 -29.41 -5.58 0.92
N PHE A 638 -29.28 -5.86 -0.36
CA PHE A 638 -29.06 -4.87 -1.39
C PHE A 638 -30.32 -4.72 -2.26
N PRO A 639 -31.10 -3.65 -2.08
CA PRO A 639 -32.28 -3.39 -2.87
C PRO A 639 -31.98 -3.26 -4.35
N LEU A 640 -32.88 -3.81 -5.20
CA LEU A 640 -32.81 -3.69 -6.65
C LEU A 640 -33.64 -2.53 -7.16
N HIS A 641 -33.30 -2.01 -8.37
CA HIS A 641 -33.94 -0.87 -9.04
C HIS A 641 -33.96 0.43 -8.21
N THR A 642 -32.98 0.59 -7.35
CA THR A 642 -32.78 1.75 -6.47
C THR A 642 -31.37 2.30 -6.62
N LEU A 643 -31.15 3.52 -6.10
CA LEU A 643 -29.83 4.02 -5.78
C LEU A 643 -29.49 3.63 -4.32
N THR A 644 -28.68 2.59 -4.17
CA THR A 644 -28.19 2.16 -2.86
C THR A 644 -26.78 2.70 -2.65
N VAL A 645 -26.52 3.28 -1.48
CA VAL A 645 -25.17 3.76 -1.12
C VAL A 645 -24.62 2.94 0.05
N VAL A 646 -23.39 2.42 -0.13
CA VAL A 646 -22.62 1.78 0.95
C VAL A 646 -21.62 2.80 1.46
N SER A 647 -21.82 3.28 2.68
CA SER A 647 -21.00 4.29 3.34
C SER A 647 -20.28 3.72 4.57
N GLY A 648 -19.54 4.56 5.27
CA GLY A 648 -18.85 4.24 6.52
C GLY A 648 -17.41 4.70 6.57
N VAL A 649 -16.83 4.65 7.75
CA VAL A 649 -15.47 5.14 7.99
C VAL A 649 -14.40 4.42 7.16
N SER A 650 -13.23 5.05 6.99
CA SER A 650 -12.11 4.44 6.25
C SER A 650 -11.66 3.15 6.93
N GLY A 651 -11.44 2.09 6.13
CA GLY A 651 -11.05 0.77 6.66
C GLY A 651 -12.16 -0.05 7.33
N SER A 652 -13.43 0.35 7.27
CA SER A 652 -14.57 -0.40 7.87
C SER A 652 -14.91 -1.71 7.15
N GLY A 653 -14.35 -1.98 5.95
CA GLY A 653 -14.59 -3.23 5.21
C GLY A 653 -15.48 -3.09 3.98
N LYS A 654 -15.81 -1.87 3.53
CA LYS A 654 -16.68 -1.61 2.35
C LYS A 654 -16.19 -2.32 1.09
N SER A 655 -14.90 -2.18 0.74
CA SER A 655 -14.34 -2.80 -0.46
C SER A 655 -14.32 -4.32 -0.37
N THR A 656 -14.08 -4.88 0.81
CA THR A 656 -14.16 -6.32 1.06
C THR A 656 -15.59 -6.83 0.82
N LEU A 657 -16.59 -6.16 1.41
CA LEU A 657 -18.00 -6.52 1.24
C LEU A 657 -18.42 -6.41 -0.23
N MET A 658 -18.10 -5.28 -0.88
CA MET A 658 -18.67 -4.99 -2.19
C MET A 658 -17.92 -5.63 -3.36
N ARG A 659 -16.58 -5.63 -3.32
CA ARG A 659 -15.76 -6.15 -4.41
C ARG A 659 -15.44 -7.63 -4.27
N GLU A 660 -14.93 -8.01 -3.08
CA GLU A 660 -14.38 -9.36 -2.88
C GLU A 660 -15.48 -10.40 -2.61
N LEU A 661 -16.60 -10.00 -2.00
CA LEU A 661 -17.71 -10.90 -1.69
C LEU A 661 -18.91 -10.68 -2.59
N PHE A 662 -19.52 -9.49 -2.62
CA PHE A 662 -20.79 -9.28 -3.33
C PHE A 662 -20.60 -9.38 -4.85
N TYR A 663 -19.70 -8.58 -5.43
CA TYR A 663 -19.47 -8.61 -6.88
C TYR A 663 -18.98 -9.98 -7.34
N GLU A 664 -17.96 -10.51 -6.68
CA GLU A 664 -17.39 -11.81 -7.05
C GLU A 664 -18.41 -12.95 -6.89
N GLY A 665 -19.15 -12.97 -5.77
CA GLY A 665 -20.15 -14.00 -5.50
C GLY A 665 -21.32 -13.97 -6.48
N VAL A 666 -21.90 -12.78 -6.70
CA VAL A 666 -23.01 -12.63 -7.66
C VAL A 666 -22.54 -12.93 -9.10
N SER A 667 -21.33 -12.51 -9.47
CA SER A 667 -20.73 -12.80 -10.78
C SER A 667 -20.60 -14.32 -11.01
N ARG A 668 -20.09 -15.05 -10.02
CA ARG A 668 -19.96 -16.50 -10.10
C ARG A 668 -21.31 -17.20 -10.20
N LEU A 669 -22.30 -16.77 -9.42
CA LEU A 669 -23.67 -17.33 -9.50
C LEU A 669 -24.28 -17.12 -10.88
N LEU A 670 -24.14 -15.94 -11.46
CA LEU A 670 -24.65 -15.64 -12.82
C LEU A 670 -23.93 -16.47 -13.90
N ASN A 671 -22.63 -16.69 -13.74
CA ASN A 671 -21.80 -17.51 -14.64
C ASN A 671 -21.88 -19.00 -14.35
N LYS A 672 -22.61 -19.42 -13.29
CA LYS A 672 -22.67 -20.82 -12.80
C LYS A 672 -21.29 -21.39 -12.44
N GLU A 673 -20.46 -20.57 -11.87
CA GLU A 673 -19.14 -20.92 -11.34
C GLU A 673 -19.24 -21.32 -9.85
N PRO A 674 -18.32 -22.14 -9.32
CA PRO A 674 -18.29 -22.48 -7.91
C PRO A 674 -18.07 -21.25 -7.02
N MET A 675 -18.69 -21.24 -5.85
CA MET A 675 -18.54 -20.19 -4.82
C MET A 675 -17.28 -20.36 -3.95
N ASP A 676 -16.35 -21.18 -4.41
CA ASP A 676 -15.14 -21.53 -3.68
C ASP A 676 -14.33 -20.29 -3.25
N ASN A 677 -13.75 -20.31 -2.05
CA ASN A 677 -12.92 -19.25 -1.46
C ASN A 677 -13.64 -17.92 -1.13
N LEU A 678 -14.95 -17.89 -1.12
CA LEU A 678 -15.71 -16.77 -0.59
C LEU A 678 -16.08 -17.07 0.86
N GLU A 679 -15.57 -16.28 1.79
CA GLU A 679 -15.84 -16.44 3.22
C GLU A 679 -17.22 -15.86 3.55
N LEU A 680 -18.28 -16.55 3.07
CA LEU A 680 -19.69 -16.23 3.32
C LEU A 680 -20.52 -17.53 3.33
N ARG A 681 -21.67 -17.52 4.03
CA ARG A 681 -22.58 -18.67 4.07
C ARG A 681 -23.37 -18.85 2.78
N GLY A 682 -23.80 -17.75 2.16
CA GLY A 682 -24.57 -17.82 0.92
C GLY A 682 -24.94 -16.45 0.37
N ILE A 683 -25.47 -16.48 -0.85
CA ILE A 683 -26.10 -15.33 -1.49
C ILE A 683 -27.50 -15.79 -1.93
N SER A 684 -28.53 -15.07 -1.50
CA SER A 684 -29.93 -15.38 -1.78
C SER A 684 -30.67 -14.16 -2.36
N GLY A 685 -31.96 -14.30 -2.65
CA GLY A 685 -32.82 -13.25 -3.16
C GLY A 685 -33.11 -13.32 -4.66
N ASP A 686 -33.46 -12.18 -5.27
CA ASP A 686 -34.02 -12.10 -6.63
C ASP A 686 -32.92 -12.05 -7.71
N LEU A 687 -31.99 -13.02 -7.72
CA LEU A 687 -30.92 -13.13 -8.71
C LEU A 687 -31.45 -13.20 -10.17
N SER A 688 -32.68 -13.73 -10.36
CA SER A 688 -33.30 -13.77 -11.68
C SER A 688 -33.71 -12.40 -12.24
N ALA A 689 -33.79 -11.37 -11.41
CA ALA A 689 -34.10 -10.00 -11.81
C ALA A 689 -32.91 -9.30 -12.50
N ILE A 690 -31.69 -9.84 -12.35
CA ILE A 690 -30.48 -9.32 -12.97
C ILE A 690 -29.90 -10.30 -13.98
N SER A 691 -29.42 -9.78 -15.11
CA SER A 691 -28.77 -10.58 -16.16
C SER A 691 -27.25 -10.46 -16.14
N GLN A 692 -26.74 -9.38 -15.56
CA GLN A 692 -25.32 -9.03 -15.56
C GLN A 692 -24.99 -8.17 -14.34
N ILE A 693 -23.78 -8.31 -13.81
CA ILE A 693 -23.22 -7.44 -12.77
C ILE A 693 -21.95 -6.77 -13.31
N GLU A 694 -21.77 -5.50 -13.02
CA GLU A 694 -20.61 -4.72 -13.48
C GLU A 694 -20.01 -3.91 -12.33
N TYR A 695 -18.71 -4.05 -12.13
CA TYR A 695 -17.95 -3.26 -11.15
C TYR A 695 -17.18 -2.15 -11.87
N VAL A 696 -17.55 -0.91 -11.62
CA VAL A 696 -16.99 0.28 -12.26
C VAL A 696 -16.02 0.95 -11.29
N ASP A 697 -14.74 0.64 -11.43
CA ASP A 697 -13.65 1.19 -10.65
C ASP A 697 -12.92 2.34 -11.37
N GLN A 698 -11.96 2.96 -10.67
CA GLN A 698 -11.12 4.06 -11.16
C GLN A 698 -10.00 3.62 -12.10
N ASN A 699 -9.89 2.31 -12.40
CA ASN A 699 -8.87 1.81 -13.31
C ASN A 699 -9.05 2.36 -14.72
N ASN A 700 -7.92 2.58 -15.40
CA ASN A 700 -7.89 3.09 -16.76
C ASN A 700 -8.76 2.24 -17.71
N ILE A 701 -9.41 2.89 -18.70
CA ILE A 701 -10.24 2.26 -19.74
C ILE A 701 -9.46 1.30 -20.66
N GLY A 702 -8.17 1.09 -20.40
CA GLY A 702 -7.31 0.09 -21.04
C GLY A 702 -5.86 0.24 -20.62
N ARG A 703 -5.09 -0.84 -20.76
CA ARG A 703 -3.67 -0.93 -20.35
C ARG A 703 -2.69 -0.26 -21.32
N SER A 704 -3.15 0.07 -22.54
CA SER A 704 -2.30 0.61 -23.60
C SER A 704 -2.46 2.13 -23.66
N SER A 705 -1.37 2.86 -23.93
CA SER A 705 -1.38 4.28 -24.28
C SER A 705 -2.25 4.63 -25.50
N ARG A 706 -2.71 3.62 -26.24
CA ARG A 706 -3.61 3.73 -27.40
C ARG A 706 -5.09 3.58 -27.05
N SER A 707 -5.43 3.23 -25.81
CA SER A 707 -6.81 3.22 -25.34
C SER A 707 -7.29 4.66 -25.19
N ASN A 708 -8.47 4.97 -25.69
CA ASN A 708 -9.04 6.33 -25.66
C ASN A 708 -10.57 6.30 -25.57
N PRO A 709 -11.20 7.41 -25.17
CA PRO A 709 -12.65 7.50 -24.98
C PRO A 709 -13.45 7.14 -26.22
N VAL A 710 -13.06 7.66 -27.39
CA VAL A 710 -13.82 7.45 -28.63
C VAL A 710 -13.84 5.98 -29.09
N THR A 711 -12.76 5.23 -28.82
CA THR A 711 -12.72 3.79 -29.08
C THR A 711 -13.57 3.03 -28.07
N TYR A 712 -13.51 3.43 -26.79
CA TYR A 712 -14.24 2.75 -25.72
C TYR A 712 -15.77 2.83 -25.90
N VAL A 713 -16.30 3.99 -26.26
CA VAL A 713 -17.73 4.15 -26.55
C VAL A 713 -18.16 3.61 -27.94
N GLY A 714 -17.20 3.11 -28.71
CA GLY A 714 -17.46 2.49 -30.03
C GLY A 714 -17.66 3.47 -31.20
N ALA A 715 -17.53 4.78 -30.99
CA ALA A 715 -17.69 5.79 -32.04
C ALA A 715 -16.56 5.76 -33.07
N PHE A 716 -15.33 5.32 -32.65
CA PHE A 716 -14.19 5.29 -33.56
C PHE A 716 -14.36 4.34 -34.74
N ASP A 717 -15.07 3.23 -34.55
CA ASP A 717 -15.35 2.29 -35.65
C ASP A 717 -16.22 2.95 -36.72
N THR A 718 -17.25 3.68 -36.32
CA THR A 718 -18.13 4.45 -37.24
C THR A 718 -17.35 5.60 -37.89
N ILE A 719 -16.46 6.28 -37.17
CA ILE A 719 -15.59 7.33 -37.74
C ILE A 719 -14.66 6.73 -38.82
N ARG A 720 -14.05 5.57 -38.56
CA ARG A 720 -13.19 4.89 -39.54
C ARG A 720 -13.95 4.50 -40.82
N GLU A 721 -15.20 4.06 -40.68
CA GLU A 721 -16.09 3.78 -41.83
C GLU A 721 -16.38 5.06 -42.62
N LEU A 722 -16.63 6.17 -41.94
CA LEU A 722 -16.89 7.48 -42.60
C LEU A 722 -15.66 7.91 -43.42
N TYR A 723 -14.45 7.90 -42.85
CA TYR A 723 -13.22 8.29 -43.56
C TYR A 723 -12.85 7.34 -44.69
N ALA A 724 -13.07 6.05 -44.55
CA ALA A 724 -12.85 5.07 -45.62
C ALA A 724 -13.89 5.24 -46.76
N GLY A 725 -15.04 5.81 -46.48
CA GLY A 725 -16.09 6.14 -47.46
C GLY A 725 -15.78 7.34 -48.34
N LEU A 726 -14.78 8.18 -48.00
CA LEU A 726 -14.43 9.40 -48.77
C LEU A 726 -13.95 9.09 -50.20
N PRO A 727 -14.16 10.00 -51.13
CA PRO A 727 -13.73 9.80 -52.53
C PRO A 727 -12.24 9.49 -52.66
N LEU A 728 -11.38 10.27 -51.99
CA LEU A 728 -9.93 10.06 -52.00
C LEU A 728 -9.56 8.70 -51.40
N SER A 729 -10.18 8.32 -50.30
CA SER A 729 -9.91 7.02 -49.63
C SER A 729 -10.26 5.85 -50.53
N LYS A 730 -11.38 5.95 -51.29
CA LYS A 730 -11.77 4.92 -52.26
C LYS A 730 -10.78 4.85 -53.42
N GLN A 731 -10.35 6.01 -53.94
CA GLN A 731 -9.35 6.08 -55.00
C GLN A 731 -7.98 5.46 -54.59
N MET A 732 -7.56 5.72 -53.35
CA MET A 732 -6.30 5.20 -52.80
C MET A 732 -6.46 3.79 -52.26
N GLY A 733 -7.66 3.21 -52.25
CA GLY A 733 -7.90 1.86 -51.73
C GLY A 733 -7.82 1.74 -50.20
N PHE A 734 -7.99 2.86 -49.49
CA PHE A 734 -7.95 2.87 -48.03
C PHE A 734 -9.23 2.25 -47.46
N LYS A 735 -9.06 1.16 -46.73
CA LYS A 735 -10.11 0.46 -45.98
C LYS A 735 -10.23 1.02 -44.58
N PRO A 736 -11.29 0.75 -43.80
CA PRO A 736 -11.44 1.27 -42.43
C PRO A 736 -10.29 0.97 -41.47
N TYR A 737 -9.58 -0.16 -41.66
CA TYR A 737 -8.46 -0.51 -40.82
C TYR A 737 -7.21 0.39 -41.00
N TYR A 738 -7.04 1.06 -42.15
CA TYR A 738 -5.99 2.04 -42.38
C TYR A 738 -6.12 3.25 -41.43
N PHE A 739 -7.34 3.65 -41.11
CA PHE A 739 -7.64 4.73 -40.18
C PHE A 739 -7.57 4.28 -38.70
N SER A 740 -6.95 3.14 -38.44
CA SER A 740 -6.71 2.65 -37.08
C SER A 740 -5.25 2.87 -36.66
N PHE A 741 -5.02 3.56 -35.54
CA PHE A 741 -3.69 3.68 -34.94
C PHE A 741 -3.24 2.39 -34.24
N ASN A 742 -4.12 1.36 -34.08
CA ASN A 742 -3.81 0.07 -33.48
C ASN A 742 -3.36 -0.99 -34.51
N LYS A 743 -3.68 -0.82 -35.80
CA LYS A 743 -3.36 -1.79 -36.85
C LYS A 743 -2.30 -1.24 -37.78
N GLU A 744 -1.52 -2.17 -38.38
CA GLU A 744 -0.55 -1.81 -39.42
C GLU A 744 -1.27 -1.36 -40.70
N GLY A 745 -0.58 -0.52 -41.46
CA GLY A 745 -1.09 0.01 -42.74
C GLY A 745 -1.13 1.52 -42.76
N GLY A 746 -1.85 2.16 -41.83
CA GLY A 746 -1.99 3.63 -41.81
C GLY A 746 -1.34 4.33 -40.62
N ARG A 747 -0.99 3.60 -39.59
CA ARG A 747 -0.34 4.18 -38.40
C ARG A 747 1.12 4.57 -38.69
N CYS A 748 1.63 5.57 -37.99
CA CYS A 748 3.05 5.88 -37.97
C CYS A 748 3.86 4.67 -37.49
N GLU A 749 4.87 4.25 -38.21
CA GLU A 749 5.70 3.08 -37.89
C GLU A 749 6.62 3.34 -36.70
N THR A 750 7.17 4.56 -36.59
CA THR A 750 8.11 4.94 -35.53
C THR A 750 7.47 4.86 -34.14
N CYS A 751 6.31 5.50 -33.94
CA CYS A 751 5.59 5.45 -32.67
C CYS A 751 4.50 4.38 -32.62
N GLN A 752 4.36 3.59 -33.68
CA GLN A 752 3.33 2.55 -33.81
C GLN A 752 1.90 3.04 -33.52
N GLY A 753 1.61 4.31 -33.85
CA GLY A 753 0.31 4.94 -33.64
C GLY A 753 0.09 5.54 -32.24
N ALA A 754 1.06 5.51 -31.35
CA ALA A 754 0.96 6.15 -30.02
C ALA A 754 0.98 7.70 -30.11
N GLY A 755 1.64 8.27 -31.14
CA GLY A 755 1.87 9.71 -31.27
C GLY A 755 3.04 10.20 -30.43
N VAL A 756 3.47 9.44 -29.46
CA VAL A 756 4.52 9.76 -28.50
C VAL A 756 5.52 8.60 -28.40
N ILE A 757 6.73 8.91 -27.94
CA ILE A 757 7.77 7.94 -27.58
C ILE A 757 8.01 8.07 -26.08
N THR A 758 7.81 7.00 -25.34
CA THR A 758 8.07 6.95 -23.89
C THR A 758 9.46 6.39 -23.66
N ILE A 759 10.26 7.11 -22.92
CA ILE A 759 11.60 6.69 -22.46
C ILE A 759 11.44 6.27 -21.00
N GLU A 760 11.57 4.97 -20.76
CA GLU A 760 11.51 4.41 -19.40
C GLU A 760 12.78 4.80 -18.63
N MET A 761 12.62 5.38 -17.45
CA MET A 761 13.70 5.80 -16.56
C MET A 761 13.75 4.88 -15.33
N GLN A 762 14.92 4.33 -15.02
CA GLN A 762 15.07 3.36 -13.91
C GLN A 762 14.78 3.94 -12.51
N PHE A 763 15.01 5.25 -12.32
CA PHE A 763 14.93 5.90 -11.01
C PHE A 763 14.03 7.15 -10.96
N MET A 764 13.33 7.46 -12.04
CA MET A 764 12.48 8.63 -12.18
C MET A 764 11.22 8.30 -13.00
N ALA A 765 10.26 9.21 -13.02
CA ALA A 765 9.09 9.08 -13.88
C ALA A 765 9.50 9.01 -15.36
N ASP A 766 8.80 8.17 -16.13
CA ASP A 766 9.02 8.01 -17.56
C ASP A 766 8.83 9.33 -18.31
N ILE A 767 9.73 9.62 -19.25
CA ILE A 767 9.65 10.82 -20.07
C ILE A 767 8.90 10.50 -21.34
N THR A 768 7.86 11.25 -21.65
CA THR A 768 7.05 11.10 -22.86
C THR A 768 7.32 12.29 -23.80
N LEU A 769 7.81 11.98 -25.02
CA LEU A 769 8.13 12.98 -26.03
C LEU A 769 7.24 12.78 -27.26
N PRO A 770 6.80 13.87 -27.96
CA PRO A 770 6.14 13.75 -29.25
C PRO A 770 7.01 12.98 -30.25
N CYS A 771 6.39 12.09 -31.01
CA CYS A 771 7.12 11.34 -32.05
C CYS A 771 7.62 12.29 -33.15
N GLU A 772 8.92 12.32 -33.41
CA GLU A 772 9.53 13.20 -34.41
C GLU A 772 9.03 12.91 -35.83
N ALA A 773 8.77 11.64 -36.18
CA ALA A 773 8.36 11.21 -37.53
C ALA A 773 6.94 11.70 -37.87
N CYS A 774 5.98 11.55 -36.95
CA CYS A 774 4.60 11.99 -37.20
C CYS A 774 4.23 13.27 -36.45
N ARG A 775 5.10 13.85 -35.64
CA ARG A 775 4.87 15.06 -34.84
C ARG A 775 3.61 15.00 -33.99
N GLY A 776 3.33 13.84 -33.42
CA GLY A 776 2.14 13.61 -32.59
C GLY A 776 0.88 13.18 -33.38
N LEU A 777 0.87 13.23 -34.70
CA LEU A 777 -0.31 12.99 -35.54
C LEU A 777 -0.73 11.52 -35.66
N ARG A 778 0.05 10.58 -35.20
CA ARG A 778 -0.22 9.11 -35.09
C ARG A 778 -0.31 8.33 -36.39
N PHE A 779 -0.60 9.01 -37.52
CA PHE A 779 -0.82 8.40 -38.83
C PHE A 779 0.26 8.75 -39.84
N ARG A 780 0.31 8.03 -40.92
CA ARG A 780 1.13 8.36 -42.08
C ARG A 780 0.57 9.59 -42.79
N LYS A 781 1.44 10.35 -43.47
CA LYS A 781 1.03 11.62 -44.14
C LYS A 781 -0.02 11.42 -45.20
N GLU A 782 0.06 10.35 -45.99
CA GLU A 782 -0.87 10.05 -47.08
C GLU A 782 -2.31 9.84 -46.59
N LEU A 783 -2.50 9.34 -45.38
CA LEU A 783 -3.82 9.18 -44.77
C LEU A 783 -4.41 10.50 -44.30
N LEU A 784 -3.58 11.47 -43.94
CA LEU A 784 -4.01 12.78 -43.46
C LEU A 784 -4.52 13.68 -44.59
N GLU A 785 -4.32 13.32 -45.88
CA GLU A 785 -4.92 14.00 -47.03
C GLU A 785 -6.40 13.66 -47.18
N ALA A 786 -6.87 12.58 -46.54
CA ALA A 786 -8.31 12.24 -46.56
C ALA A 786 -9.04 13.08 -45.50
N GLU A 787 -9.76 14.09 -45.99
CA GLU A 787 -10.46 15.05 -45.14
C GLU A 787 -11.98 14.92 -45.32
N TYR A 788 -12.71 14.92 -44.18
CA TYR A 788 -14.15 15.06 -44.14
C TYR A 788 -14.48 16.51 -43.77
N CYS A 789 -15.11 17.25 -44.67
CA CYS A 789 -15.43 18.67 -44.50
C CYS A 789 -14.22 19.53 -44.05
N GLY A 790 -13.03 19.26 -44.62
CA GLY A 790 -11.79 20.00 -44.31
C GLY A 790 -11.04 19.55 -43.02
N VAL A 791 -11.48 18.48 -42.41
CA VAL A 791 -10.86 17.93 -41.15
C VAL A 791 -10.34 16.51 -41.41
N ASN A 792 -9.06 16.28 -41.21
CA ASN A 792 -8.48 14.93 -41.24
C ASN A 792 -8.70 14.17 -39.94
N ILE A 793 -8.44 12.85 -39.97
CA ILE A 793 -8.70 11.99 -38.81
C ILE A 793 -7.87 12.35 -37.56
N SER A 794 -6.65 12.88 -37.72
CA SER A 794 -5.82 13.31 -36.60
C SER A 794 -6.37 14.58 -35.93
N GLN A 795 -6.79 15.55 -36.75
CA GLN A 795 -7.46 16.77 -36.27
C GLN A 795 -8.79 16.44 -35.57
N LEU A 796 -9.57 15.50 -36.11
CA LEU A 796 -10.79 15.03 -35.45
C LEU A 796 -10.52 14.41 -34.11
N LEU A 797 -9.48 13.59 -33.99
CA LEU A 797 -9.09 12.99 -32.72
C LEU A 797 -8.57 14.01 -31.69
N ASP A 798 -8.10 15.17 -32.14
CA ASP A 798 -7.67 16.28 -31.29
C ASP A 798 -8.81 17.19 -30.83
N MET A 799 -9.98 17.08 -31.45
CA MET A 799 -11.20 17.77 -31.01
C MET A 799 -11.69 17.22 -29.67
N SER A 800 -12.27 18.09 -28.87
CA SER A 800 -13.07 17.68 -27.71
C SER A 800 -14.35 16.96 -28.16
N VAL A 801 -14.99 16.25 -27.23
CA VAL A 801 -16.30 15.61 -27.51
C VAL A 801 -17.33 16.64 -27.94
N ASP A 802 -17.37 17.82 -27.29
CA ASP A 802 -18.30 18.90 -27.65
C ASP A 802 -18.03 19.44 -29.03
N GLU A 803 -16.77 19.76 -29.37
CA GLU A 803 -16.38 20.22 -30.69
C GLU A 803 -16.70 19.21 -31.79
N ALA A 804 -16.49 17.92 -31.50
CA ALA A 804 -16.78 16.87 -32.47
C ALA A 804 -18.28 16.71 -32.69
N VAL A 805 -19.13 16.80 -31.66
CA VAL A 805 -20.58 16.77 -31.79
C VAL A 805 -21.06 17.98 -32.56
N GLU A 806 -20.61 19.21 -32.22
CA GLU A 806 -20.93 20.45 -32.97
C GLU A 806 -20.51 20.34 -34.45
N PHE A 807 -19.29 19.81 -34.71
CA PHE A 807 -18.77 19.60 -36.06
C PHE A 807 -19.64 18.64 -36.88
N PHE A 808 -20.04 17.50 -36.30
CA PHE A 808 -20.88 16.54 -37.00
C PHE A 808 -22.33 17.04 -37.15
N GLU A 809 -22.88 17.79 -36.19
CA GLU A 809 -24.19 18.42 -36.29
C GLU A 809 -24.22 19.45 -37.42
N ALA A 810 -23.20 20.33 -37.52
CA ALA A 810 -23.08 21.34 -38.56
C ALA A 810 -22.91 20.73 -39.96
N ASN A 811 -22.29 19.54 -40.07
CA ASN A 811 -21.97 18.86 -41.32
C ASN A 811 -22.83 17.60 -41.56
N SER A 812 -23.98 17.46 -40.87
CA SER A 812 -24.80 16.25 -40.85
C SER A 812 -25.71 16.07 -42.07
N ALA A 813 -25.44 16.71 -43.24
CA ALA A 813 -26.27 16.60 -44.43
C ALA A 813 -26.58 15.12 -44.79
N SER A 814 -27.57 14.52 -44.13
CA SER A 814 -28.24 13.24 -44.42
C SER A 814 -27.43 11.95 -44.35
N SER A 815 -26.27 11.93 -43.66
CA SER A 815 -25.50 10.68 -43.50
C SER A 815 -25.93 9.91 -42.24
N LYS A 816 -26.39 8.67 -42.40
CA LYS A 816 -26.66 7.74 -41.27
C LYS A 816 -25.46 7.52 -40.37
N LEU A 817 -24.25 7.65 -40.93
CA LEU A 817 -23.00 7.46 -40.14
C LEU A 817 -22.77 8.64 -39.19
N THR A 818 -23.01 9.89 -39.64
CA THR A 818 -22.83 11.06 -38.77
C THR A 818 -23.83 11.08 -37.62
N SER A 819 -25.12 10.78 -37.87
CA SER A 819 -26.10 10.63 -36.78
C SER A 819 -25.70 9.56 -35.78
N LYS A 820 -25.20 8.42 -36.26
CA LYS A 820 -24.71 7.33 -35.38
C LYS A 820 -23.52 7.76 -34.56
N ILE A 821 -22.55 8.52 -35.11
CA ILE A 821 -21.40 9.05 -34.36
C ILE A 821 -21.89 10.00 -33.27
N ILE A 822 -22.80 10.91 -33.56
CA ILE A 822 -23.39 11.83 -32.58
C ILE A 822 -24.06 11.05 -31.44
N ASP A 823 -24.91 10.07 -31.78
CA ASP A 823 -25.59 9.24 -30.78
C ASP A 823 -24.60 8.46 -29.87
N GLN A 824 -23.44 8.06 -30.40
CA GLN A 824 -22.39 7.39 -29.65
C GLN A 824 -21.54 8.35 -28.78
N LEU A 825 -21.42 9.64 -29.14
CA LEU A 825 -20.68 10.66 -28.41
C LEU A 825 -21.53 11.36 -27.35
N ARG A 826 -22.82 11.56 -27.56
CA ARG A 826 -23.74 12.24 -26.60
C ARG A 826 -23.72 11.68 -25.18
N PRO A 827 -23.59 10.37 -24.93
CA PRO A 827 -23.43 9.86 -23.56
C PRO A 827 -22.24 10.43 -22.83
N LEU A 828 -21.11 10.72 -23.51
CA LEU A 828 -19.95 11.38 -22.92
C LEU A 828 -20.27 12.81 -22.44
N GLN A 829 -21.07 13.56 -23.21
CA GLN A 829 -21.53 14.88 -22.79
C GLN A 829 -22.47 14.81 -21.58
N ARG A 830 -23.39 13.82 -21.57
CA ARG A 830 -24.32 13.60 -20.44
C ARG A 830 -23.66 13.29 -19.10
N VAL A 831 -22.47 12.73 -19.13
CA VAL A 831 -21.67 12.46 -17.91
C VAL A 831 -20.67 13.57 -17.59
N GLY A 832 -20.78 14.75 -18.27
CA GLY A 832 -19.91 15.90 -18.04
C GLY A 832 -18.49 15.75 -18.60
N LEU A 833 -18.28 14.93 -19.64
CA LEU A 833 -16.99 14.71 -20.29
C LEU A 833 -16.91 15.37 -21.68
N GLY A 834 -17.67 16.42 -21.92
CA GLY A 834 -17.66 17.14 -23.18
C GLY A 834 -16.31 17.76 -23.55
N TYR A 835 -15.51 18.09 -22.56
CA TYR A 835 -14.20 18.74 -22.70
C TYR A 835 -13.05 17.82 -23.08
N ILE A 836 -13.14 16.50 -22.86
CA ILE A 836 -12.06 15.57 -23.18
C ILE A 836 -11.87 15.41 -24.67
N LYS A 837 -10.60 15.27 -25.12
CA LYS A 837 -10.32 15.03 -26.53
C LYS A 837 -10.67 13.60 -26.93
N LEU A 838 -11.24 13.42 -28.13
CA LEU A 838 -11.61 12.09 -28.63
C LEU A 838 -10.45 11.10 -28.61
N GLY A 839 -9.26 11.55 -28.98
CA GLY A 839 -8.05 10.75 -29.04
C GLY A 839 -7.20 10.80 -27.77
N GLN A 840 -7.66 11.38 -26.66
CA GLN A 840 -6.91 11.43 -25.41
C GLN A 840 -6.61 10.02 -24.89
N SER A 841 -5.35 9.78 -24.48
CA SER A 841 -4.99 8.47 -23.94
C SER A 841 -5.72 8.21 -22.63
N GLY A 842 -6.26 7.00 -22.46
CA GLY A 842 -6.89 6.58 -21.20
C GLY A 842 -5.95 6.62 -19.98
N SER A 843 -4.63 6.55 -20.21
CA SER A 843 -3.63 6.68 -19.14
C SER A 843 -3.44 8.13 -18.66
N THR A 844 -3.91 9.12 -19.40
CA THR A 844 -3.86 10.55 -19.02
C THR A 844 -5.16 11.06 -18.41
N LEU A 845 -6.20 10.24 -18.40
CA LEU A 845 -7.45 10.55 -17.72
C LEU A 845 -7.32 10.32 -16.20
N SER A 846 -7.97 11.17 -15.43
CA SER A 846 -8.11 10.95 -13.98
C SER A 846 -8.96 9.69 -13.70
N GLY A 847 -8.88 9.16 -12.47
CA GLY A 847 -9.69 8.01 -12.06
C GLY A 847 -11.18 8.25 -12.26
N GLY A 848 -11.69 9.40 -11.86
CA GLY A 848 -13.10 9.79 -12.04
C GLY A 848 -13.50 9.97 -13.51
N GLU A 849 -12.61 10.52 -14.36
CA GLU A 849 -12.86 10.61 -15.80
C GLU A 849 -12.97 9.22 -16.44
N ASN A 850 -12.07 8.30 -16.08
CA ASN A 850 -12.14 6.91 -16.55
C ASN A 850 -13.46 6.23 -16.15
N GLN A 851 -13.94 6.41 -14.93
CA GLN A 851 -15.25 5.89 -14.48
C GLN A 851 -16.40 6.48 -15.28
N ARG A 852 -16.40 7.80 -15.51
CA ARG A 852 -17.44 8.47 -16.29
C ARG A 852 -17.44 8.02 -17.74
N VAL A 853 -16.29 7.73 -18.36
CA VAL A 853 -16.24 7.11 -19.70
C VAL A 853 -16.90 5.73 -19.70
N LYS A 854 -16.65 4.91 -18.66
CA LYS A 854 -17.32 3.61 -18.50
C LYS A 854 -18.84 3.78 -18.33
N LEU A 855 -19.27 4.74 -17.49
CA LEU A 855 -20.69 5.09 -17.32
C LEU A 855 -21.35 5.53 -18.64
N ALA A 856 -20.69 6.40 -19.42
CA ALA A 856 -21.18 6.84 -20.72
C ALA A 856 -21.40 5.67 -21.69
N TYR A 857 -20.51 4.71 -21.71
CA TYR A 857 -20.65 3.50 -22.52
C TYR A 857 -21.91 2.71 -22.21
N TYR A 858 -22.23 2.53 -20.93
CA TYR A 858 -23.46 1.81 -20.53
C TYR A 858 -24.72 2.61 -20.82
N LEU A 859 -24.72 3.91 -20.57
CA LEU A 859 -25.83 4.81 -20.94
C LEU A 859 -26.12 4.76 -22.44
N GLY A 860 -25.07 4.63 -23.26
CA GLY A 860 -25.20 4.55 -24.72
C GLY A 860 -25.74 3.22 -25.26
N LYS A 861 -25.61 2.13 -24.50
CA LYS A 861 -26.07 0.78 -24.90
C LYS A 861 -27.60 0.62 -24.88
N GLY A 862 -28.31 1.45 -24.10
CA GLY A 862 -29.74 1.36 -23.90
C GLY A 862 -30.21 0.08 -23.20
N LYS A 863 -31.53 -0.08 -23.04
CA LYS A 863 -32.17 -1.17 -22.28
C LYS A 863 -32.10 -2.50 -23.04
N LYS A 864 -30.99 -3.22 -22.98
CA LYS A 864 -30.89 -4.60 -23.52
C LYS A 864 -30.92 -5.69 -22.46
N LEU A 865 -30.39 -5.46 -21.28
CA LEU A 865 -30.26 -6.43 -20.19
C LEU A 865 -30.38 -5.68 -18.85
N SER A 866 -31.07 -6.26 -17.87
CA SER A 866 -31.09 -5.72 -16.51
C SER A 866 -29.70 -5.95 -15.88
N THR A 867 -28.99 -4.87 -15.59
CA THR A 867 -27.61 -4.90 -15.04
C THR A 867 -27.60 -4.31 -13.65
N LEU A 868 -26.88 -4.94 -12.75
CA LEU A 868 -26.54 -4.41 -11.45
C LEU A 868 -25.17 -3.73 -11.54
N PHE A 869 -25.14 -2.42 -11.37
CA PHE A 869 -23.91 -1.63 -11.39
C PHE A 869 -23.43 -1.37 -9.98
N ILE A 870 -22.12 -1.53 -9.76
CA ILE A 870 -21.42 -1.13 -8.53
C ILE A 870 -20.38 -0.08 -8.92
N PHE A 871 -20.54 1.14 -8.41
CA PHE A 871 -19.58 2.22 -8.60
C PHE A 871 -18.75 2.41 -7.33
N ASP A 872 -17.43 2.45 -7.46
CA ASP A 872 -16.49 2.61 -6.34
C ASP A 872 -15.94 4.05 -6.33
N GLU A 873 -16.39 4.85 -5.35
CA GLU A 873 -16.04 6.26 -5.15
C GLU A 873 -16.14 7.12 -6.43
N PRO A 874 -17.30 7.19 -7.10
CA PRO A 874 -17.41 7.87 -8.38
C PRO A 874 -17.35 9.40 -8.29
N THR A 875 -17.41 10.00 -7.09
CA THR A 875 -17.25 11.46 -6.90
C THR A 875 -15.81 11.93 -6.81
N THR A 876 -14.85 11.01 -6.89
CA THR A 876 -13.43 11.32 -6.86
C THR A 876 -13.05 12.39 -7.88
N GLY A 877 -12.43 13.49 -7.43
CA GLY A 877 -11.99 14.61 -8.27
C GLY A 877 -13.13 15.43 -8.87
N LEU A 878 -14.35 15.32 -8.34
CA LEU A 878 -15.51 16.05 -8.84
C LEU A 878 -15.86 17.26 -7.97
N HIS A 879 -16.04 18.39 -8.63
CA HIS A 879 -16.67 19.55 -8.04
C HIS A 879 -18.18 19.32 -7.83
N PHE A 880 -18.84 20.04 -6.92
CA PHE A 880 -20.30 19.95 -6.66
C PHE A 880 -21.17 19.98 -7.91
N HIS A 881 -20.82 20.82 -8.89
CA HIS A 881 -21.52 20.91 -10.16
C HIS A 881 -21.44 19.58 -10.93
N ASP A 882 -20.28 18.96 -10.96
CA ASP A 882 -20.04 17.67 -11.63
C ASP A 882 -20.76 16.52 -10.90
N ILE A 883 -20.86 16.58 -9.56
CA ILE A 883 -21.59 15.59 -8.74
C ILE A 883 -23.08 15.59 -9.11
N ARG A 884 -23.67 16.75 -9.34
CA ARG A 884 -25.06 16.85 -9.82
C ARG A 884 -25.24 16.14 -11.18
N THR A 885 -24.32 16.39 -12.12
CA THR A 885 -24.34 15.74 -13.44
C THR A 885 -24.18 14.22 -13.33
N LEU A 886 -23.31 13.76 -12.40
CA LEU A 886 -23.14 12.34 -12.12
C LEU A 886 -24.41 11.71 -11.55
N LEU A 887 -25.07 12.36 -10.58
CA LEU A 887 -26.32 11.89 -9.99
C LEU A 887 -27.44 11.77 -11.06
N ASP A 888 -27.57 12.76 -11.94
CA ASP A 888 -28.51 12.71 -13.06
C ASP A 888 -28.23 11.51 -13.99
N ALA A 889 -26.96 11.20 -14.23
CA ALA A 889 -26.56 10.05 -15.05
C ALA A 889 -26.86 8.69 -14.35
N LEU A 890 -26.64 8.59 -13.03
CA LEU A 890 -26.97 7.40 -12.24
C LEU A 890 -28.51 7.19 -12.18
N GLN A 891 -29.28 8.27 -12.01
CA GLN A 891 -30.74 8.21 -12.08
C GLN A 891 -31.23 7.73 -13.45
N ALA A 892 -30.60 8.18 -14.52
CA ALA A 892 -30.94 7.73 -15.87
C ALA A 892 -30.70 6.22 -16.09
N LEU A 893 -29.69 5.60 -15.44
CA LEU A 893 -29.53 4.15 -15.46
C LEU A 893 -30.68 3.44 -14.74
N ILE A 894 -31.09 3.94 -13.58
CA ILE A 894 -32.18 3.35 -12.80
C ILE A 894 -33.49 3.44 -13.58
N ASP A 895 -33.75 4.58 -14.21
CA ASP A 895 -34.94 4.81 -15.07
C ASP A 895 -34.95 3.90 -16.31
N GLN A 896 -33.77 3.44 -16.76
CA GLN A 896 -33.64 2.39 -17.77
C GLN A 896 -33.89 0.97 -17.22
N GLY A 897 -34.17 0.80 -15.91
CA GLY A 897 -34.46 -0.47 -15.26
C GLY A 897 -33.23 -1.24 -14.77
N HIS A 898 -32.13 -0.55 -14.55
CA HIS A 898 -30.94 -1.08 -13.92
C HIS A 898 -31.00 -0.87 -12.40
N SER A 899 -30.11 -1.55 -11.67
CA SER A 899 -29.88 -1.35 -10.23
C SER A 899 -28.52 -0.72 -10.03
N VAL A 900 -28.41 0.25 -9.14
CA VAL A 900 -27.17 1.00 -8.91
C VAL A 900 -26.78 0.95 -7.43
N ILE A 901 -25.60 0.42 -7.14
CA ILE A 901 -24.97 0.50 -5.84
C ILE A 901 -23.74 1.39 -5.95
N VAL A 902 -23.56 2.29 -5.01
CA VAL A 902 -22.41 3.22 -4.96
C VAL A 902 -21.69 3.07 -3.64
N VAL A 903 -20.40 2.81 -3.65
CA VAL A 903 -19.56 2.90 -2.47
C VAL A 903 -19.09 4.33 -2.37
N GLU A 904 -19.50 5.07 -1.32
CA GLU A 904 -19.27 6.51 -1.26
C GLU A 904 -19.15 7.07 0.16
N HIS A 905 -18.42 8.21 0.24
CA HIS A 905 -18.27 9.02 1.44
C HIS A 905 -18.88 10.41 1.29
N ASN A 906 -19.15 10.83 0.06
CA ASN A 906 -19.67 12.15 -0.23
C ASN A 906 -21.12 12.28 0.25
N LEU A 907 -21.38 13.21 1.17
CA LEU A 907 -22.70 13.40 1.78
C LEU A 907 -23.77 13.82 0.77
N GLU A 908 -23.37 14.49 -0.32
CA GLU A 908 -24.31 14.91 -1.36
C GLU A 908 -24.88 13.70 -2.14
N VAL A 909 -24.07 12.66 -2.32
CA VAL A 909 -24.52 11.39 -2.93
C VAL A 909 -25.31 10.56 -1.92
N ILE A 910 -24.84 10.48 -0.66
CA ILE A 910 -25.52 9.72 0.38
C ILE A 910 -26.93 10.25 0.63
N GLN A 911 -27.13 11.58 0.69
CA GLN A 911 -28.46 12.17 0.87
C GLN A 911 -29.38 11.95 -0.34
N ALA A 912 -28.83 11.73 -1.55
CA ALA A 912 -29.61 11.49 -2.77
C ALA A 912 -30.01 10.01 -2.94
N ALA A 913 -29.50 9.11 -2.11
CA ALA A 913 -29.76 7.67 -2.17
C ALA A 913 -31.21 7.31 -1.79
N ASP A 914 -31.70 6.21 -2.33
CA ASP A 914 -32.98 5.60 -1.89
C ASP A 914 -32.74 4.75 -0.62
N TRP A 915 -31.57 4.08 -0.52
CA TRP A 915 -31.17 3.24 0.60
C TRP A 915 -29.70 3.44 0.92
N VAL A 916 -29.36 3.43 2.20
CA VAL A 916 -27.99 3.58 2.70
C VAL A 916 -27.66 2.40 3.60
N ILE A 917 -26.46 1.86 3.44
CA ILE A 917 -25.85 0.84 4.30
C ILE A 917 -24.57 1.45 4.86
N ASP A 918 -24.56 1.71 6.18
CA ASP A 918 -23.43 2.36 6.85
C ASP A 918 -22.60 1.37 7.64
N MET A 919 -21.31 1.27 7.30
CA MET A 919 -20.35 0.32 7.89
C MET A 919 -19.43 1.00 8.90
N GLY A 920 -19.16 0.31 10.01
CA GLY A 920 -18.31 0.85 11.06
C GLY A 920 -18.19 -0.08 12.27
N PRO A 921 -18.15 0.47 13.51
CA PRO A 921 -18.06 1.91 13.83
C PRO A 921 -16.69 2.53 13.55
N GLU A 922 -15.63 1.70 13.51
CA GLU A 922 -14.25 2.08 13.29
C GLU A 922 -13.63 1.34 12.08
N GLY A 923 -12.37 1.64 11.77
CA GLY A 923 -11.56 0.89 10.78
C GLY A 923 -10.86 -0.33 11.38
N GLY A 924 -10.41 -1.25 10.53
CA GLY A 924 -9.63 -2.44 10.90
C GLY A 924 -10.39 -3.42 11.80
N LYS A 925 -9.74 -3.96 12.82
CA LYS A 925 -10.29 -5.00 13.70
C LYS A 925 -11.55 -4.56 14.47
N ALA A 926 -11.67 -3.27 14.76
CA ALA A 926 -12.82 -2.69 15.47
C ALA A 926 -13.99 -2.33 14.53
N GLY A 927 -13.80 -2.47 13.21
CA GLY A 927 -14.82 -2.32 12.18
C GLY A 927 -15.47 -3.63 11.78
N GLY A 928 -16.07 -3.61 10.60
CA GLY A 928 -16.66 -4.80 9.99
C GLY A 928 -18.07 -5.11 10.41
N TYR A 929 -18.80 -4.12 10.93
CA TYR A 929 -20.23 -4.23 11.29
C TYR A 929 -21.09 -3.33 10.40
N ILE A 930 -22.36 -3.66 10.24
CA ILE A 930 -23.39 -2.72 9.79
C ILE A 930 -23.87 -1.93 11.01
N VAL A 931 -23.63 -0.62 10.99
CA VAL A 931 -24.01 0.28 12.08
C VAL A 931 -25.43 0.79 11.88
N ALA A 932 -25.80 1.08 10.64
CA ALA A 932 -27.13 1.52 10.28
C ALA A 932 -27.46 1.11 8.85
N GLU A 933 -28.74 0.78 8.59
CA GLU A 933 -29.28 0.59 7.25
C GLU A 933 -30.68 1.21 7.18
N GLY A 934 -31.02 1.81 6.06
CA GLY A 934 -32.31 2.47 5.88
C GLY A 934 -32.26 3.62 4.87
N THR A 935 -33.28 4.44 4.86
CA THR A 935 -33.28 5.72 4.14
C THR A 935 -32.25 6.66 4.75
N PRO A 936 -31.74 7.66 4.00
CA PRO A 936 -30.82 8.66 4.55
C PRO A 936 -31.32 9.33 5.83
N GLU A 937 -32.62 9.53 5.95
CA GLU A 937 -33.29 10.13 7.11
C GLU A 937 -33.26 9.19 8.35
N GLU A 938 -33.40 7.89 8.13
CA GLU A 938 -33.31 6.86 9.18
C GLU A 938 -31.86 6.74 9.67
N VAL A 939 -30.89 6.67 8.75
CA VAL A 939 -29.45 6.65 9.10
C VAL A 939 -29.04 7.92 9.85
N ALA A 940 -29.54 9.10 9.45
CA ALA A 940 -29.29 10.37 10.14
C ALA A 940 -29.87 10.40 11.58
N SER A 941 -30.80 9.52 11.92
CA SER A 941 -31.36 9.38 13.27
C SER A 941 -30.59 8.41 14.16
N CYS A 942 -29.70 7.57 13.57
CA CYS A 942 -28.87 6.61 14.30
C CYS A 942 -27.70 7.32 15.00
N ALA A 943 -27.65 7.24 16.35
CA ALA A 943 -26.59 7.89 17.12
C ALA A 943 -25.21 7.24 17.00
N GLU A 944 -25.15 5.96 16.64
CA GLU A 944 -23.90 5.19 16.50
C GLU A 944 -23.26 5.37 15.12
N SER A 945 -24.02 5.87 14.15
CA SER A 945 -23.55 6.11 12.80
C SER A 945 -22.74 7.41 12.71
N ALA A 946 -21.45 7.28 12.40
CA ALA A 946 -20.59 8.43 12.12
C ALA A 946 -21.10 9.19 10.89
N THR A 947 -21.47 8.50 9.82
CA THR A 947 -22.09 9.07 8.62
C THR A 947 -23.40 9.77 8.95
N GLY A 948 -24.26 9.14 9.78
CA GLY A 948 -25.55 9.68 10.20
C GLY A 948 -25.43 11.01 10.93
N MET A 949 -24.38 11.20 11.73
CA MET A 949 -24.13 12.44 12.45
C MET A 949 -23.94 13.64 11.50
N TYR A 950 -23.07 13.51 10.49
CA TYR A 950 -22.84 14.56 9.48
C TYR A 950 -24.06 14.74 8.56
N LEU A 951 -24.70 13.64 8.16
CA LEU A 951 -25.89 13.67 7.32
C LEU A 951 -27.05 14.42 7.99
N LYS A 952 -27.22 14.27 9.29
CA LYS A 952 -28.24 14.99 10.08
C LYS A 952 -28.07 16.50 10.02
N GLU A 953 -26.85 16.99 10.07
CA GLU A 953 -26.55 18.42 9.99
C GLU A 953 -26.86 18.96 8.59
N LEU A 954 -26.44 18.25 7.54
CA LEU A 954 -26.68 18.60 6.15
C LEU A 954 -28.19 18.67 5.84
N LEU A 955 -28.94 17.64 6.22
CA LEU A 955 -30.41 17.59 6.01
C LEU A 955 -31.11 18.73 6.74
N LYS A 956 -30.74 19.07 7.99
CA LYS A 956 -31.30 20.23 8.71
C LYS A 956 -31.05 21.56 8.02
N GLN A 957 -29.85 21.76 7.45
CA GLN A 957 -29.49 22.97 6.73
C GLN A 957 -30.36 23.12 5.46
N LYS A 958 -30.54 22.05 4.68
CA LYS A 958 -31.34 22.06 3.44
C LYS A 958 -32.83 22.26 3.69
N VAL A 959 -33.40 21.65 4.74
CA VAL A 959 -34.81 21.89 5.14
C VAL A 959 -35.02 23.36 5.51
N LYS A 960 -34.08 23.99 6.25
CA LYS A 960 -34.16 25.42 6.57
C LYS A 960 -34.09 26.31 5.33
N GLN A 961 -33.28 25.97 4.34
CA GLN A 961 -33.16 26.70 3.10
C GLN A 961 -34.43 26.58 2.22
N HIS A 962 -35.04 25.39 2.19
CA HIS A 962 -36.29 25.17 1.46
C HIS A 962 -37.46 25.94 2.05
N THR A 963 -37.50 26.03 3.38
CA THR A 963 -38.54 26.79 4.11
C THR A 963 -38.36 28.31 3.93
N ARG A 964 -37.14 28.81 3.68
CA ARG A 964 -36.88 30.23 3.43
C ARG A 964 -37.14 30.64 1.97
N LYS A 965 -37.17 29.70 1.03
CA LYS A 965 -37.48 29.96 -0.40
C LYS A 965 -38.99 29.87 -0.70
N LYS A 966 -39.79 29.31 0.18
CA LYS A 966 -41.25 29.40 0.17
C LYS A 966 -41.71 30.60 0.99
#